data_686a498bbf3295b86d46f192c1329248
#
_entry.id   686a498bbf3295b86d46f192c1329248
#
_cell.length_a   1.000
_cell.length_b   1.000
_cell.length_c   1.000
_cell.angle_alpha   90.00
_cell.angle_beta   90.00
_cell.angle_gamma   90.00
#
_symmetry.space_group_name_H-M   'P 1'
#
loop_
_entity.id
_entity.type
_entity.pdbx_description
1 polymer ?
#
loop_
_entity_poly.entity_id
_entity_poly.type
_entity_poly.pdbx_seq_one_letter_code
_entity_poly.pdbx_strand_id
1 'polypeptide(L)'
;MVIIKRDGRKEQFNENKIRKAISKCYLANDEIPDESQINKIITNIKNIDRELSVEEIQNFIINDLEDLDIAKSYEEYRNHRNKIRDFKLNQKFYKAVTELVDRKPNDASKENSNKDATQIHVIRDLMAGETSRKLYSELIMPDKLRELHEKGILHVHDTDYRLQQNESNCELTDLKNALSKGTVMNGKFIEPPKSLRTACTVASQIITAVSSSTYGGQTITMSHLAPYVEVSRVKLYNKYKRWQSFKWLHKLPFIGKYIEKKREIDLLAKRDYDLKQEIKDSIQTLLYQLNTISCTNGQSPFITLFLYLDEDPKCKNDTLLLCKEVLYQRINGMKAPSGHIISPTFPKLVVCLTDKMFTEGTPDYEFAKLCARCVTKRMVPDFISEKNMKALKEGCVIPPMGCRSILHPWKDKDGNYQIYGRNNVGVISINLPYLALESKSIDEFYNKLDGMIDYVSKTQKSIYDVIVDSPVDIAPILYMYGVLDRAKSGTKIKEVIGNRKCSVSIGYMGIAECVERFGIKYNTKEGHDLGISIIKRMFDRTNYNKEKYDIALSLYGTPAESLTTKFAKALEVFPVIPHVNDRTYITNSYHIPVETHIDAFNKMNFESDFQKYSTGGAISYVEVPDVRDNPEAIFELMKHIYEVMVYCEINTTSCSICYNCGFEGEIELSKDGTHCTCPNCGCTDPSKLHVVLRSCGYLGEYSLGTSIGRAGDITNRVKHL
;
A
#
# COMPACT_ATOMS: atom_id res chain seq x y z
N MET A 1 -27.85 38.71 -23.63
CA MET A 1 -27.53 38.48 -22.23
C MET A 1 -26.92 37.08 -22.08
N VAL A 2 -25.85 36.98 -21.35
CA VAL A 2 -25.16 35.71 -21.05
C VAL A 2 -25.49 35.26 -19.63
N ILE A 3 -25.77 33.98 -19.46
CA ILE A 3 -26.01 33.38 -18.14
C ILE A 3 -24.88 32.47 -17.75
N ILE A 4 -24.54 32.45 -16.45
CA ILE A 4 -23.56 31.55 -15.85
C ILE A 4 -24.31 30.34 -15.32
N LYS A 5 -24.00 29.18 -15.89
CA LYS A 5 -24.49 27.88 -15.38
C LYS A 5 -23.84 27.53 -14.05
N ARG A 6 -24.45 26.60 -13.28
CA ARG A 6 -23.94 26.12 -12.02
C ARG A 6 -22.55 25.46 -12.11
N ASP A 7 -22.20 24.97 -13.29
CA ASP A 7 -20.87 24.40 -13.60
C ASP A 7 -19.85 25.43 -14.13
N GLY A 8 -20.19 26.73 -14.02
CA GLY A 8 -19.35 27.86 -14.47
C GLY A 8 -19.40 28.15 -15.99
N ARG A 9 -20.01 27.28 -16.79
CA ARG A 9 -20.13 27.52 -18.24
C ARG A 9 -21.06 28.73 -18.53
N LYS A 10 -20.71 29.49 -19.56
CA LYS A 10 -21.52 30.60 -20.05
C LYS A 10 -22.39 30.13 -21.21
N GLU A 11 -23.68 30.43 -21.16
CA GLU A 11 -24.67 30.09 -22.21
C GLU A 11 -25.52 31.30 -22.52
N GLN A 12 -26.04 31.40 -23.75
CA GLN A 12 -26.99 32.45 -24.11
C GLN A 12 -28.31 32.28 -23.35
N PHE A 13 -28.90 33.41 -22.93
CA PHE A 13 -30.19 33.43 -22.25
C PHE A 13 -31.28 32.84 -23.14
N ASN A 14 -32.06 31.92 -22.60
CA ASN A 14 -33.16 31.26 -23.31
C ASN A 14 -34.48 31.46 -22.54
N GLU A 15 -35.27 32.43 -22.99
CA GLU A 15 -36.57 32.78 -22.39
C GLU A 15 -37.59 31.64 -22.37
N ASN A 16 -37.56 30.77 -23.39
CA ASN A 16 -38.48 29.64 -23.47
C ASN A 16 -38.31 28.63 -22.31
N LYS A 17 -37.10 28.53 -21.72
CA LYS A 17 -36.89 27.71 -20.55
C LYS A 17 -37.58 28.27 -19.31
N ILE A 18 -37.54 29.59 -19.16
CA ILE A 18 -38.22 30.31 -18.06
C ILE A 18 -39.72 30.23 -18.22
N ARG A 19 -40.23 30.61 -19.40
CA ARG A 19 -41.65 30.53 -19.74
C ARG A 19 -42.23 29.16 -19.41
N LYS A 20 -41.62 28.08 -19.91
CA LYS A 20 -42.05 26.70 -19.63
C LYS A 20 -42.03 26.35 -18.17
N ALA A 21 -41.07 26.87 -17.40
CA ALA A 21 -41.00 26.59 -15.98
C ALA A 21 -42.09 27.25 -15.17
N ILE A 22 -42.38 28.53 -15.46
CA ILE A 22 -43.46 29.28 -14.80
C ILE A 22 -44.85 28.75 -15.22
N SER A 23 -45.09 28.51 -16.51
CA SER A 23 -46.36 27.96 -17.00
C SER A 23 -46.69 26.60 -16.36
N LYS A 24 -45.70 25.76 -16.09
CA LYS A 24 -45.92 24.50 -15.39
C LYS A 24 -46.41 24.69 -13.95
N CYS A 25 -46.00 25.76 -13.28
CA CYS A 25 -46.45 26.03 -11.91
C CYS A 25 -47.91 26.53 -11.91
N TYR A 26 -48.34 27.34 -12.86
CA TYR A 26 -49.76 27.70 -13.05
C TYR A 26 -50.60 26.44 -13.28
N LEU A 27 -50.19 25.57 -14.22
CA LEU A 27 -50.90 24.33 -14.51
C LEU A 27 -50.96 23.35 -13.34
N ALA A 28 -49.94 23.35 -12.48
CA ALA A 28 -49.91 22.53 -11.29
C ALA A 28 -50.88 22.99 -10.19
N ASN A 29 -51.33 24.25 -10.25
CA ASN A 29 -52.35 24.84 -9.38
C ASN A 29 -53.72 24.93 -10.05
N ASP A 30 -53.93 24.20 -11.17
CA ASP A 30 -55.14 24.22 -11.98
C ASP A 30 -55.51 25.61 -12.53
N GLU A 31 -54.51 26.45 -12.73
CA GLU A 31 -54.65 27.82 -13.26
C GLU A 31 -54.13 27.95 -14.69
N ILE A 32 -54.73 28.91 -15.46
CA ILE A 32 -54.23 29.23 -16.77
C ILE A 32 -53.02 30.17 -16.65
N PRO A 33 -51.91 29.88 -17.36
CA PRO A 33 -50.71 30.71 -17.28
C PRO A 33 -50.97 32.18 -17.66
N ASP A 34 -50.63 33.10 -16.76
CA ASP A 34 -50.70 34.53 -17.04
C ASP A 34 -49.50 34.98 -17.92
N GLU A 35 -49.74 34.99 -19.22
CA GLU A 35 -48.74 35.37 -20.22
C GLU A 35 -48.27 36.83 -20.06
N SER A 36 -49.11 37.75 -19.53
CA SER A 36 -48.70 39.13 -19.26
C SER A 36 -47.65 39.20 -18.16
N GLN A 37 -47.88 38.49 -17.07
CA GLN A 37 -46.95 38.42 -15.96
C GLN A 37 -45.65 37.68 -16.32
N ILE A 38 -45.75 36.58 -17.07
CA ILE A 38 -44.58 35.84 -17.55
C ILE A 38 -43.71 36.72 -18.45
N ASN A 39 -44.32 37.50 -19.37
CA ASN A 39 -43.59 38.41 -20.23
C ASN A 39 -42.94 39.55 -19.44
N LYS A 40 -43.63 40.11 -18.41
CA LYS A 40 -43.09 41.13 -17.52
C LYS A 40 -41.81 40.60 -16.78
N ILE A 41 -41.86 39.42 -16.21
CA ILE A 41 -40.72 38.78 -15.55
C ILE A 41 -39.54 38.57 -16.51
N ILE A 42 -39.81 38.03 -17.71
CA ILE A 42 -38.77 37.81 -18.74
C ILE A 42 -38.13 39.13 -19.16
N THR A 43 -38.94 40.18 -19.30
CA THR A 43 -38.47 41.51 -19.67
C THR A 43 -37.63 42.15 -18.58
N ASN A 44 -38.04 42.03 -17.32
CA ASN A 44 -37.27 42.49 -16.18
C ASN A 44 -35.89 41.82 -16.12
N ILE A 45 -35.83 40.52 -16.31
CA ILE A 45 -34.57 39.76 -16.34
C ILE A 45 -33.68 40.21 -17.51
N LYS A 46 -34.24 40.42 -18.69
CA LYS A 46 -33.49 40.88 -19.89
C LYS A 46 -32.90 42.28 -19.73
N ASN A 47 -33.55 43.14 -18.98
CA ASN A 47 -33.12 44.52 -18.75
C ASN A 47 -31.97 44.65 -17.72
N ILE A 48 -31.53 43.56 -17.10
CA ILE A 48 -30.37 43.56 -16.19
C ILE A 48 -29.10 43.58 -17.05
N ASP A 49 -28.34 44.66 -16.97
CA ASP A 49 -27.08 44.83 -17.73
C ASP A 49 -25.86 44.22 -17.05
N ARG A 50 -25.94 42.93 -16.78
CA ARG A 50 -24.81 42.09 -16.29
C ARG A 50 -25.06 40.61 -16.53
N GLU A 51 -24.02 39.83 -16.43
CA GLU A 51 -24.15 38.36 -16.41
C GLU A 51 -24.90 37.91 -15.15
N LEU A 52 -25.84 36.98 -15.28
CA LEU A 52 -26.62 36.43 -14.18
C LEU A 52 -26.35 34.92 -14.04
N SER A 53 -26.25 34.46 -12.81
CA SER A 53 -26.27 33.03 -12.50
C SER A 53 -27.68 32.45 -12.62
N VAL A 54 -27.78 31.14 -12.81
CA VAL A 54 -29.11 30.47 -12.84
C VAL A 54 -29.85 30.68 -11.52
N GLU A 55 -29.14 30.75 -10.39
CA GLU A 55 -29.74 30.94 -9.06
C GLU A 55 -30.34 32.36 -8.94
N GLU A 56 -29.63 33.37 -9.40
CA GLU A 56 -30.15 34.77 -9.41
C GLU A 56 -31.40 34.87 -10.25
N ILE A 57 -31.40 34.27 -11.46
CA ILE A 57 -32.59 34.26 -12.32
C ILE A 57 -33.80 33.62 -11.62
N GLN A 58 -33.56 32.47 -10.90
CA GLN A 58 -34.64 31.80 -10.18
C GLN A 58 -35.16 32.62 -9.00
N ASN A 59 -34.29 33.35 -8.30
CA ASN A 59 -34.70 34.27 -7.24
C ASN A 59 -35.50 35.45 -7.79
N PHE A 60 -35.10 36.02 -8.94
CA PHE A 60 -35.88 37.05 -9.62
C PHE A 60 -37.29 36.58 -9.99
N ILE A 61 -37.41 35.34 -10.51
CA ILE A 61 -38.72 34.77 -10.84
C ILE A 61 -39.60 34.66 -9.62
N ILE A 62 -39.08 34.15 -8.49
CA ILE A 62 -39.85 34.00 -7.25
C ILE A 62 -40.29 35.35 -6.70
N ASN A 63 -39.40 36.34 -6.71
CA ASN A 63 -39.70 37.68 -6.20
C ASN A 63 -40.65 38.49 -7.07
N ASP A 64 -40.66 38.26 -8.38
CA ASP A 64 -41.49 39.02 -9.34
C ASP A 64 -42.84 38.33 -9.61
N LEU A 65 -43.09 37.12 -9.11
CA LEU A 65 -44.41 36.48 -9.16
C LEU A 65 -45.34 37.14 -8.16
N GLU A 66 -46.42 37.78 -8.67
CA GLU A 66 -47.40 38.53 -7.88
C GLU A 66 -48.34 37.57 -7.08
N ASP A 67 -48.58 36.38 -7.64
CA ASP A 67 -49.37 35.36 -6.98
C ASP A 67 -48.47 34.52 -6.03
N LEU A 68 -48.83 34.53 -4.72
CA LEU A 68 -48.07 33.87 -3.69
C LEU A 68 -48.15 32.35 -3.79
N ASP A 69 -49.25 31.78 -4.27
CA ASP A 69 -49.40 30.33 -4.41
C ASP A 69 -48.61 29.83 -5.61
N ILE A 70 -48.57 30.58 -6.72
CA ILE A 70 -47.71 30.28 -7.86
C ILE A 70 -46.22 30.46 -7.53
N ALA A 71 -45.87 31.51 -6.78
CA ALA A 71 -44.49 31.71 -6.29
C ALA A 71 -44.02 30.54 -5.44
N LYS A 72 -44.84 30.08 -4.49
CA LYS A 72 -44.58 28.92 -3.63
C LYS A 72 -44.48 27.64 -4.44
N SER A 73 -45.38 27.41 -5.38
CA SER A 73 -45.33 26.25 -6.28
C SER A 73 -44.05 26.24 -7.13
N TYR A 74 -43.56 27.40 -7.58
CA TYR A 74 -42.31 27.55 -8.31
C TYR A 74 -41.10 27.22 -7.40
N GLU A 75 -41.15 27.69 -6.16
CA GLU A 75 -40.09 27.38 -5.18
C GLU A 75 -40.05 25.85 -4.82
N GLU A 76 -41.20 25.24 -4.64
CA GLU A 76 -41.31 23.79 -4.43
C GLU A 76 -40.82 22.98 -5.63
N TYR A 77 -41.18 23.38 -6.85
CA TYR A 77 -40.66 22.79 -8.09
C TYR A 77 -39.14 22.94 -8.19
N ARG A 78 -38.60 24.13 -7.88
CA ARG A 78 -37.15 24.37 -7.82
C ARG A 78 -36.47 23.44 -6.81
N ASN A 79 -37.00 23.34 -5.58
CA ASN A 79 -36.46 22.51 -4.52
C ASN A 79 -36.52 21.03 -4.86
N HIS A 80 -37.61 20.57 -5.50
CA HIS A 80 -37.72 19.21 -6.00
C HIS A 80 -36.68 18.90 -7.09
N ARG A 81 -36.51 19.81 -8.04
CA ARG A 81 -35.49 19.70 -9.09
C ARG A 81 -34.04 19.70 -8.52
N ASN A 82 -33.81 20.49 -7.48
CA ASN A 82 -32.53 20.49 -6.77
C ASN A 82 -32.30 19.13 -6.08
N LYS A 83 -33.29 18.61 -5.33
CA LYS A 83 -33.20 17.27 -4.71
C LYS A 83 -32.92 16.15 -5.72
N ILE A 84 -33.62 16.15 -6.87
CA ILE A 84 -33.35 15.15 -7.93
C ILE A 84 -31.92 15.26 -8.47
N ARG A 85 -31.41 16.46 -8.61
CA ARG A 85 -30.05 16.70 -9.10
C ARG A 85 -29.03 16.29 -8.07
N ASP A 86 -29.20 16.67 -6.81
CA ASP A 86 -28.32 16.27 -5.69
C ASP A 86 -28.30 14.76 -5.54
N PHE A 87 -29.46 14.10 -5.69
CA PHE A 87 -29.54 12.65 -5.75
C PHE A 87 -28.74 12.07 -6.92
N LYS A 88 -28.86 12.64 -8.13
CA LYS A 88 -28.09 12.20 -9.31
C LYS A 88 -26.59 12.41 -9.15
N LEU A 89 -26.15 13.53 -8.59
CA LEU A 89 -24.74 13.83 -8.32
C LEU A 89 -24.17 12.83 -7.29
N ASN A 90 -24.98 12.44 -6.30
CA ASN A 90 -24.59 11.51 -5.25
C ASN A 90 -24.91 10.03 -5.57
N GLN A 91 -25.44 9.72 -6.76
CA GLN A 91 -25.91 8.39 -7.11
C GLN A 91 -24.81 7.33 -6.97
N LYS A 92 -23.57 7.65 -7.38
CA LYS A 92 -22.43 6.72 -7.27
C LYS A 92 -22.14 6.39 -5.80
N PHE A 93 -22.14 7.39 -4.92
CA PHE A 93 -21.93 7.21 -3.48
C PHE A 93 -23.05 6.36 -2.84
N TYR A 94 -24.32 6.74 -3.07
CA TYR A 94 -25.45 5.98 -2.54
C TYR A 94 -25.46 4.52 -3.03
N LYS A 95 -25.12 4.32 -4.32
CA LYS A 95 -25.00 2.98 -4.89
C LYS A 95 -23.91 2.17 -4.16
N ALA A 96 -22.70 2.72 -4.01
CA ALA A 96 -21.58 2.05 -3.34
C ALA A 96 -21.94 1.66 -1.89
N VAL A 97 -22.53 2.59 -1.12
CA VAL A 97 -22.96 2.32 0.25
C VAL A 97 -24.08 1.26 0.29
N THR A 98 -25.07 1.34 -0.58
CA THR A 98 -26.17 0.36 -0.65
C THR A 98 -25.66 -1.04 -0.99
N GLU A 99 -24.75 -1.15 -1.94
CA GLU A 99 -24.13 -2.43 -2.31
C GLU A 99 -23.36 -3.05 -1.14
N LEU A 100 -22.63 -2.23 -0.35
CA LEU A 100 -21.97 -2.70 0.89
C LEU A 100 -22.98 -3.20 1.94
N VAL A 101 -24.08 -2.46 2.15
CA VAL A 101 -25.16 -2.87 3.09
C VAL A 101 -25.80 -4.17 2.63
N ASP A 102 -26.06 -4.32 1.34
CA ASP A 102 -26.62 -5.53 0.72
C ASP A 102 -25.60 -6.68 0.59
N ARG A 103 -24.35 -6.45 1.00
CA ARG A 103 -23.23 -7.40 0.85
C ARG A 103 -22.99 -7.82 -0.61
N LYS A 104 -23.23 -6.91 -1.55
CA LYS A 104 -22.94 -7.11 -2.97
C LYS A 104 -21.50 -6.72 -3.26
N PRO A 105 -20.77 -7.50 -4.06
CA PRO A 105 -19.42 -7.15 -4.49
C PRO A 105 -19.44 -5.80 -5.24
N ASN A 106 -18.60 -4.87 -4.84
CA ASN A 106 -18.39 -3.59 -5.52
C ASN A 106 -16.89 -3.22 -5.55
N ASP A 107 -16.55 -2.07 -6.12
CA ASP A 107 -15.15 -1.64 -6.24
C ASP A 107 -14.47 -1.52 -4.87
N ALA A 108 -15.16 -0.94 -3.86
CA ALA A 108 -14.61 -0.80 -2.51
C ALA A 108 -14.34 -2.15 -1.83
N SER A 109 -15.26 -3.13 -1.98
CA SER A 109 -15.10 -4.46 -1.39
C SER A 109 -13.99 -5.29 -2.04
N LYS A 110 -13.61 -4.95 -3.28
CA LYS A 110 -12.57 -5.64 -4.08
C LYS A 110 -11.22 -4.91 -4.10
N GLU A 111 -11.16 -3.70 -3.55
CA GLU A 111 -9.95 -2.87 -3.59
C GLU A 111 -8.80 -3.51 -2.80
N ASN A 112 -9.08 -4.02 -1.63
CA ASN A 112 -8.11 -4.68 -0.77
C ASN A 112 -8.42 -6.18 -0.62
N SER A 113 -7.60 -7.03 -1.24
CA SER A 113 -7.75 -8.49 -1.21
C SER A 113 -7.56 -9.13 0.18
N ASN A 114 -7.11 -8.38 1.19
CA ASN A 114 -6.91 -8.87 2.55
C ASN A 114 -8.02 -8.42 3.53
N LYS A 115 -9.09 -7.79 3.01
CA LYS A 115 -10.30 -7.44 3.75
C LYS A 115 -11.45 -8.36 3.36
N ASP A 116 -12.02 -9.06 4.33
CA ASP A 116 -13.22 -9.88 4.10
C ASP A 116 -14.48 -9.01 4.22
N ALA A 117 -14.95 -8.49 3.10
CA ALA A 117 -16.13 -7.63 3.01
C ALA A 117 -17.47 -8.33 3.37
N THR A 118 -17.47 -9.58 3.79
CA THR A 118 -18.66 -10.26 4.34
C THR A 118 -18.86 -9.99 5.83
N GLN A 119 -17.81 -9.54 6.52
CA GLN A 119 -17.82 -9.31 7.96
C GLN A 119 -18.33 -7.92 8.34
N ILE A 120 -19.15 -7.82 9.39
CA ILE A 120 -19.82 -6.58 9.81
C ILE A 120 -18.85 -5.43 10.08
N HIS A 121 -17.74 -5.70 10.79
CA HIS A 121 -16.75 -4.66 11.13
C HIS A 121 -15.99 -4.16 9.91
N VAL A 122 -15.75 -5.01 8.91
CA VAL A 122 -15.15 -4.65 7.63
C VAL A 122 -16.11 -3.80 6.81
N ILE A 123 -17.40 -4.19 6.71
CA ILE A 123 -18.42 -3.39 6.02
C ILE A 123 -18.50 -1.98 6.62
N ARG A 124 -18.48 -1.88 7.96
CA ARG A 124 -18.50 -0.58 8.66
C ARG A 124 -17.30 0.30 8.28
N ASP A 125 -16.11 -0.27 8.22
CA ASP A 125 -14.88 0.44 7.80
C ASP A 125 -14.96 0.87 6.33
N LEU A 126 -15.41 0.01 5.43
CA LEU A 126 -15.61 0.33 4.02
C LEU A 126 -16.64 1.46 3.82
N MET A 127 -17.74 1.46 4.57
CA MET A 127 -18.71 2.56 4.54
C MET A 127 -18.13 3.87 5.05
N ALA A 128 -17.32 3.83 6.11
CA ALA A 128 -16.58 5.00 6.60
C ALA A 128 -15.58 5.50 5.54
N GLY A 129 -14.88 4.60 4.86
CA GLY A 129 -13.99 4.90 3.75
C GLY A 129 -14.68 5.59 2.58
N GLU A 130 -15.84 5.08 2.12
CA GLU A 130 -16.63 5.71 1.06
C GLU A 130 -17.10 7.11 1.46
N THR A 131 -17.50 7.29 2.72
CA THR A 131 -17.90 8.59 3.25
C THR A 131 -16.72 9.55 3.29
N SER A 132 -15.56 9.10 3.79
CA SER A 132 -14.32 9.88 3.83
C SER A 132 -13.89 10.30 2.42
N ARG A 133 -13.87 9.36 1.47
CA ARG A 133 -13.51 9.60 0.06
C ARG A 133 -14.36 10.71 -0.57
N LYS A 134 -15.69 10.62 -0.37
CA LYS A 134 -16.61 11.62 -0.86
C LYS A 134 -16.39 12.99 -0.23
N LEU A 135 -16.38 13.07 1.10
CA LEU A 135 -16.26 14.34 1.81
C LEU A 135 -14.88 14.97 1.62
N TYR A 136 -13.81 14.17 1.58
CA TYR A 136 -12.47 14.68 1.27
C TYR A 136 -12.43 15.31 -0.14
N SER A 137 -12.99 14.64 -1.14
CA SER A 137 -13.04 15.14 -2.50
C SER A 137 -13.86 16.46 -2.59
N GLU A 138 -14.99 16.57 -1.90
CA GLU A 138 -15.91 17.71 -2.01
C GLU A 138 -15.54 18.91 -1.13
N LEU A 139 -14.97 18.66 0.07
CA LEU A 139 -14.75 19.70 1.08
C LEU A 139 -13.28 20.13 1.21
N ILE A 140 -12.34 19.22 0.94
CA ILE A 140 -10.92 19.43 1.26
C ILE A 140 -10.10 19.59 -0.02
N MET A 141 -10.34 18.75 -1.04
CA MET A 141 -9.56 18.77 -2.27
C MET A 141 -9.75 20.09 -3.02
N PRO A 142 -8.67 20.82 -3.38
CA PRO A 142 -8.79 21.97 -4.28
C PRO A 142 -9.43 21.55 -5.61
N ASP A 143 -10.25 22.43 -6.21
CA ASP A 143 -11.02 22.12 -7.43
C ASP A 143 -10.17 21.55 -8.57
N LYS A 144 -9.00 22.14 -8.82
CA LYS A 144 -8.07 21.64 -9.84
C LYS A 144 -7.54 20.24 -9.51
N LEU A 145 -7.23 19.95 -8.24
CA LEU A 145 -6.76 18.63 -7.83
C LEU A 145 -7.87 17.60 -7.99
N ARG A 146 -9.09 17.94 -7.57
CA ARG A 146 -10.27 17.08 -7.72
C ARG A 146 -10.54 16.76 -9.19
N GLU A 147 -10.52 17.76 -10.06
CA GLU A 147 -10.72 17.58 -11.51
C GLU A 147 -9.67 16.60 -12.09
N LEU A 148 -8.39 16.81 -11.80
CA LEU A 148 -7.30 15.95 -12.28
C LEU A 148 -7.41 14.52 -11.72
N HIS A 149 -7.83 14.39 -10.46
CA HIS A 149 -8.03 13.08 -9.80
C HIS A 149 -9.22 12.32 -10.38
N GLU A 150 -10.36 13.01 -10.60
CA GLU A 150 -11.58 12.41 -11.16
C GLU A 150 -11.41 12.01 -12.64
N LYS A 151 -10.69 12.83 -13.41
CA LYS A 151 -10.33 12.52 -14.80
C LYS A 151 -9.27 11.42 -14.94
N GLY A 152 -8.64 10.98 -13.84
CA GLY A 152 -7.58 9.97 -13.87
C GLY A 152 -6.28 10.44 -14.52
N ILE A 153 -6.02 11.75 -14.56
CA ILE A 153 -4.73 12.32 -14.99
C ILE A 153 -3.68 12.16 -13.91
N LEU A 154 -4.10 12.26 -12.66
CA LEU A 154 -3.34 11.89 -11.48
C LEU A 154 -4.23 11.12 -10.50
N HIS A 155 -3.61 10.54 -9.47
CA HIS A 155 -4.33 9.89 -8.39
C HIS A 155 -3.75 10.26 -7.04
N VAL A 156 -4.58 10.84 -6.18
CA VAL A 156 -4.29 11.00 -4.75
C VAL A 156 -4.64 9.68 -4.08
N HIS A 157 -3.65 9.01 -3.51
CA HIS A 157 -3.85 7.71 -2.85
C HIS A 157 -4.58 7.86 -1.52
N ASP A 158 -5.28 6.79 -1.12
CA ASP A 158 -5.86 6.59 0.21
C ASP A 158 -6.83 7.71 0.63
N THR A 159 -7.65 8.21 -0.31
CA THR A 159 -8.64 9.26 -0.07
C THR A 159 -9.74 8.85 0.91
N ASP A 160 -9.90 7.55 1.15
CA ASP A 160 -10.75 6.94 2.15
C ASP A 160 -10.27 7.15 3.60
N TYR A 161 -8.99 7.53 3.79
CA TYR A 161 -8.42 7.86 5.10
C TYR A 161 -8.04 9.34 5.26
N ARG A 162 -8.10 10.14 4.18
CA ARG A 162 -7.57 11.52 4.18
C ARG A 162 -8.51 12.60 4.71
N LEU A 163 -9.73 12.27 5.11
CA LEU A 163 -10.67 13.28 5.58
C LEU A 163 -10.15 14.01 6.83
N GLN A 164 -9.50 13.30 7.77
CA GLN A 164 -8.92 13.90 8.96
C GLN A 164 -7.65 14.72 8.66
N GLN A 165 -7.02 14.57 7.50
CA GLN A 165 -5.87 15.32 6.97
C GLN A 165 -4.55 15.17 7.74
N ASN A 166 -4.50 14.41 8.82
CA ASN A 166 -3.33 14.31 9.71
C ASN A 166 -2.86 12.87 9.91
N GLU A 167 -3.35 11.93 9.13
CA GLU A 167 -2.96 10.52 9.17
C GLU A 167 -1.76 10.26 8.27
N SER A 168 -0.84 9.43 8.74
CA SER A 168 0.41 9.04 8.07
C SER A 168 0.21 7.75 7.27
N ASN A 169 1.04 7.54 6.23
CA ASN A 169 0.93 6.36 5.37
C ASN A 169 1.67 5.14 5.97
N CYS A 170 3.00 5.09 5.80
CA CYS A 170 3.80 3.90 6.13
C CYS A 170 4.92 4.24 7.11
N GLU A 171 5.30 3.26 7.98
CA GLU A 171 6.31 3.46 9.03
C GLU A 171 7.42 2.41 9.01
N LEU A 172 8.62 2.86 9.36
CA LEU A 172 9.71 2.03 9.87
C LEU A 172 9.66 2.07 11.40
N THR A 173 8.98 1.09 11.98
CA THR A 173 8.72 1.03 13.42
C THR A 173 10.01 0.75 14.22
N ASP A 174 10.35 1.61 15.16
CA ASP A 174 11.47 1.40 16.07
C ASP A 174 11.06 0.53 17.27
N LEU A 175 10.96 -0.79 17.04
CA LEU A 175 10.69 -1.72 18.13
C LEU A 175 11.77 -1.72 19.20
N LYS A 176 13.04 -1.45 18.86
CA LYS A 176 14.12 -1.40 19.82
C LYS A 176 13.87 -0.31 20.88
N ASN A 177 13.48 0.90 20.44
CA ASN A 177 13.14 1.99 21.34
C ASN A 177 11.87 1.69 22.14
N ALA A 178 10.82 1.20 21.48
CA ALA A 178 9.54 0.92 22.14
C ALA A 178 9.65 -0.20 23.21
N LEU A 179 10.39 -1.28 22.93
CA LEU A 179 10.56 -2.40 23.87
C LEU A 179 11.56 -2.11 24.97
N SER A 180 12.71 -1.46 24.67
CA SER A 180 13.78 -1.27 25.66
C SER A 180 13.45 -0.32 26.79
N LYS A 181 12.61 0.70 26.51
CA LYS A 181 12.17 1.70 27.49
C LYS A 181 10.72 1.50 27.94
N GLY A 182 10.07 0.46 27.43
CA GLY A 182 8.63 0.28 27.60
C GLY A 182 7.80 1.19 26.68
N THR A 183 6.51 0.96 26.63
CA THR A 183 5.56 1.71 25.79
C THR A 183 4.24 1.92 26.54
N VAL A 184 3.32 2.71 25.98
CA VAL A 184 1.98 2.89 26.54
C VAL A 184 0.94 2.46 25.53
N MET A 185 0.00 1.62 25.96
CA MET A 185 -1.15 1.19 25.14
C MET A 185 -2.43 1.33 25.97
N ASN A 186 -3.44 1.97 25.39
CA ASN A 186 -4.72 2.25 26.07
C ASN A 186 -4.55 2.84 27.48
N GLY A 187 -3.61 3.79 27.63
CA GLY A 187 -3.30 4.46 28.90
C GLY A 187 -2.61 3.58 29.95
N LYS A 188 -2.11 2.39 29.58
CA LYS A 188 -1.39 1.49 30.47
C LYS A 188 0.06 1.39 30.04
N PHE A 189 0.98 1.59 30.99
CA PHE A 189 2.41 1.42 30.76
C PHE A 189 2.75 -0.07 30.67
N ILE A 190 3.42 -0.46 29.61
CA ILE A 190 3.94 -1.80 29.36
C ILE A 190 5.44 -1.76 29.63
N GLU A 191 5.87 -2.47 30.67
CA GLU A 191 7.29 -2.56 31.05
C GLU A 191 8.15 -3.25 29.97
N PRO A 192 9.46 -2.97 29.93
CA PRO A 192 10.40 -3.69 29.08
C PRO A 192 10.30 -5.20 29.25
N PRO A 193 10.21 -5.99 28.16
CA PRO A 193 10.09 -7.45 28.25
C PRO A 193 11.30 -8.11 28.92
N LYS A 194 11.02 -9.17 29.68
CA LYS A 194 12.04 -9.98 30.41
C LYS A 194 12.20 -11.39 29.83
N SER A 195 11.76 -11.61 28.59
CA SER A 195 11.98 -12.84 27.80
C SER A 195 11.63 -12.60 26.34
N LEU A 196 12.12 -13.46 25.45
CA LEU A 196 11.78 -13.42 24.03
C LEU A 196 10.26 -13.57 23.81
N ARG A 197 9.62 -14.51 24.51
CA ARG A 197 8.16 -14.73 24.42
C ARG A 197 7.37 -13.46 24.72
N THR A 198 7.72 -12.77 25.82
CA THR A 198 7.06 -11.51 26.18
C THR A 198 7.36 -10.42 25.14
N ALA A 199 8.60 -10.33 24.63
CA ALA A 199 8.97 -9.38 23.61
C ALA A 199 8.15 -9.57 22.31
N CYS A 200 7.98 -10.81 21.85
CA CYS A 200 7.16 -11.15 20.69
C CYS A 200 5.67 -10.79 20.90
N THR A 201 5.12 -11.05 22.09
CA THR A 201 3.73 -10.69 22.42
C THR A 201 3.55 -9.17 22.45
N VAL A 202 4.44 -8.43 23.10
CA VAL A 202 4.35 -6.95 23.13
C VAL A 202 4.58 -6.38 21.74
N ALA A 203 5.49 -6.94 20.95
CA ALA A 203 5.71 -6.52 19.57
C ALA A 203 4.44 -6.65 18.72
N SER A 204 3.71 -7.77 18.81
CA SER A 204 2.46 -7.93 18.06
C SER A 204 1.39 -6.91 18.48
N GLN A 205 1.30 -6.57 19.77
CA GLN A 205 0.40 -5.52 20.27
C GLN A 205 0.78 -4.13 19.73
N ILE A 206 2.08 -3.79 19.75
CA ILE A 206 2.59 -2.54 19.16
C ILE A 206 2.24 -2.48 17.67
N ILE A 207 2.51 -3.56 16.92
CA ILE A 207 2.22 -3.65 15.49
C ILE A 207 0.73 -3.41 15.22
N THR A 208 -0.16 -4.04 15.98
CA THR A 208 -1.62 -3.86 15.84
C THR A 208 -2.05 -2.42 16.15
N ALA A 209 -1.48 -1.79 17.20
CA ALA A 209 -1.76 -0.42 17.57
C ALA A 209 -1.27 0.58 16.50
N VAL A 210 -0.08 0.37 15.94
CA VAL A 210 0.46 1.16 14.82
C VAL A 210 -0.43 1.04 13.60
N SER A 211 -0.77 -0.19 13.17
CA SER A 211 -1.67 -0.42 12.02
C SER A 211 -3.09 0.11 12.21
N SER A 212 -3.49 0.42 13.45
CA SER A 212 -4.76 1.11 13.74
C SER A 212 -4.63 2.63 13.77
N SER A 213 -3.41 3.15 13.62
CA SER A 213 -3.10 4.59 13.67
C SER A 213 -2.53 5.13 12.34
N THR A 214 -2.45 4.27 11.33
CA THR A 214 -1.93 4.57 9.99
C THR A 214 -2.72 3.82 8.95
N TYR A 215 -2.74 4.30 7.72
CA TYR A 215 -3.53 3.64 6.66
C TYR A 215 -2.70 2.74 5.74
N GLY A 216 -1.38 2.83 5.78
CA GLY A 216 -0.47 1.97 5.00
C GLY A 216 0.15 0.85 5.82
N GLY A 217 1.30 0.39 5.37
CA GLY A 217 2.02 -0.71 6.00
C GLY A 217 3.16 -0.25 6.89
N GLN A 218 3.56 -1.11 7.79
CA GLN A 218 4.73 -0.89 8.63
C GLN A 218 5.79 -1.96 8.42
N THR A 219 7.03 -1.67 8.78
CA THR A 219 8.12 -2.64 8.77
C THR A 219 8.83 -2.67 10.11
N ILE A 220 9.06 -3.87 10.60
CA ILE A 220 9.96 -4.15 11.73
C ILE A 220 11.12 -5.02 11.27
N THR A 221 12.24 -4.92 11.96
CA THR A 221 13.37 -5.85 11.74
C THR A 221 13.46 -6.89 12.83
N MET A 222 13.90 -8.10 12.45
CA MET A 222 14.10 -9.18 13.40
C MET A 222 15.28 -8.93 14.32
N SER A 223 16.25 -8.08 13.95
CA SER A 223 17.36 -7.67 14.78
C SER A 223 16.92 -6.92 16.06
N HIS A 224 15.77 -6.23 16.03
CA HIS A 224 15.21 -5.57 17.20
C HIS A 224 14.68 -6.55 18.27
N LEU A 225 14.36 -7.80 17.90
CA LEU A 225 13.96 -8.87 18.82
C LEU A 225 15.15 -9.73 19.29
N ALA A 226 16.26 -9.74 18.54
CA ALA A 226 17.42 -10.57 18.82
C ALA A 226 18.00 -10.37 20.24
N PRO A 227 18.09 -9.16 20.82
CA PRO A 227 18.57 -8.97 22.19
C PRO A 227 17.76 -9.75 23.24
N TYR A 228 16.50 -10.05 22.98
CA TYR A 228 15.65 -10.81 23.91
C TYR A 228 15.90 -12.32 23.87
N VAL A 229 16.59 -12.83 22.84
CA VAL A 229 17.12 -14.21 22.82
C VAL A 229 18.19 -14.35 23.91
N GLU A 230 19.10 -13.35 24.03
CA GLU A 230 20.10 -13.33 25.08
C GLU A 230 19.47 -13.20 26.48
N VAL A 231 18.44 -12.35 26.64
CA VAL A 231 17.70 -12.26 27.92
C VAL A 231 17.12 -13.62 28.33
N SER A 232 16.54 -14.35 27.38
CA SER A 232 16.00 -15.71 27.63
C SER A 232 17.12 -16.72 27.91
N ARG A 233 18.24 -16.62 27.19
CA ARG A 233 19.42 -17.47 27.39
C ARG A 233 19.99 -17.32 28.82
N VAL A 234 20.15 -16.08 29.29
CA VAL A 234 20.59 -15.78 30.66
C VAL A 234 19.59 -16.28 31.69
N LYS A 235 18.31 -16.14 31.46
CA LYS A 235 17.24 -16.63 32.32
C LYS A 235 17.30 -18.17 32.47
N LEU A 236 17.45 -18.86 31.36
CA LEU A 236 17.59 -20.31 31.34
C LEU A 236 18.90 -20.76 32.03
N TYR A 237 20.01 -20.07 31.75
CA TYR A 237 21.28 -20.33 32.42
C TYR A 237 21.15 -20.26 33.95
N ASN A 238 20.54 -19.18 34.45
CA ASN A 238 20.30 -19.00 35.90
C ASN A 238 19.37 -20.07 36.48
N LYS A 239 18.32 -20.48 35.73
CA LYS A 239 17.45 -21.59 36.10
C LYS A 239 18.24 -22.87 36.28
N TYR A 240 19.06 -23.24 35.30
CA TYR A 240 19.83 -24.49 35.33
C TYR A 240 21.03 -24.44 36.29
N LYS A 241 21.67 -23.29 36.49
CA LYS A 241 22.70 -23.08 37.50
C LYS A 241 22.18 -23.36 38.92
N ARG A 242 20.96 -22.95 39.28
CA ARG A 242 20.33 -23.29 40.55
C ARG A 242 20.13 -24.80 40.71
N TRP A 243 19.91 -25.54 39.64
CA TRP A 243 19.79 -27.03 39.68
C TRP A 243 21.14 -27.74 39.84
N GLN A 244 22.26 -27.10 39.43
CA GLN A 244 23.60 -27.62 39.67
C GLN A 244 24.02 -27.53 41.15
N SER A 245 23.49 -26.58 41.90
CA SER A 245 23.93 -26.31 43.29
C SER A 245 23.47 -27.31 44.35
N PHE A 246 22.83 -28.43 43.96
CA PHE A 246 22.55 -29.55 44.86
C PHE A 246 23.84 -30.40 45.11
N LYS A 247 24.69 -29.89 46.02
CA LYS A 247 26.07 -30.36 46.28
C LYS A 247 26.24 -31.70 47.03
N TRP A 248 25.19 -32.45 47.33
CA TRP A 248 25.34 -33.68 48.11
C TRP A 248 26.00 -34.86 47.34
N LEU A 249 26.06 -34.82 46.00
CA LEU A 249 26.70 -35.82 45.14
C LEU A 249 28.24 -35.76 45.16
N HIS A 250 28.87 -34.70 45.69
CA HIS A 250 30.31 -34.57 45.80
C HIS A 250 30.96 -35.57 46.82
N LYS A 251 30.14 -36.28 47.57
CA LYS A 251 30.61 -37.16 48.63
C LYS A 251 30.99 -38.59 48.17
N LEU A 252 30.87 -38.91 46.87
CA LEU A 252 31.19 -40.20 46.28
C LEU A 252 32.58 -40.16 45.65
N PRO A 253 33.61 -40.82 46.24
CA PRO A 253 34.95 -40.85 45.69
C PRO A 253 34.98 -41.62 44.35
N PHE A 254 35.77 -41.12 43.39
CA PHE A 254 35.99 -41.65 42.02
C PHE A 254 34.84 -41.58 41.01
N ILE A 255 33.60 -41.69 41.41
CA ILE A 255 32.43 -41.67 40.49
C ILE A 255 31.80 -40.27 40.43
N GLY A 256 31.98 -39.49 41.52
CA GLY A 256 31.34 -38.16 41.64
C GLY A 256 31.70 -37.18 40.52
N LYS A 257 32.97 -37.08 40.15
CA LYS A 257 33.45 -36.21 39.06
C LYS A 257 32.90 -36.58 37.67
N TYR A 258 32.75 -37.90 37.41
CA TYR A 258 32.22 -38.39 36.13
C TYR A 258 30.70 -38.11 36.04
N ILE A 259 29.97 -38.39 37.12
CA ILE A 259 28.52 -38.10 37.20
C ILE A 259 28.27 -36.61 37.10
N GLU A 260 29.09 -35.76 37.72
CA GLU A 260 29.01 -34.32 37.68
C GLU A 260 29.22 -33.77 36.26
N LYS A 261 30.29 -34.23 35.58
CA LYS A 261 30.58 -33.85 34.19
C LYS A 261 29.47 -34.28 33.21
N LYS A 262 28.97 -35.52 33.38
CA LYS A 262 27.84 -36.03 32.58
C LYS A 262 26.58 -35.19 32.81
N ARG A 263 26.26 -34.89 34.07
CA ARG A 263 25.12 -34.06 34.46
C ARG A 263 25.24 -32.62 33.93
N GLU A 264 26.45 -32.06 33.94
CA GLU A 264 26.71 -30.73 33.35
C GLU A 264 26.43 -30.71 31.84
N ILE A 265 26.91 -31.75 31.11
CA ILE A 265 26.63 -31.89 29.67
C ILE A 265 25.12 -32.03 29.41
N ASP A 266 24.43 -32.87 30.19
CA ASP A 266 23.00 -33.10 30.06
C ASP A 266 22.19 -31.83 30.36
N LEU A 267 22.61 -31.02 31.36
CA LEU A 267 21.97 -29.75 31.69
C LEU A 267 22.21 -28.66 30.61
N LEU A 268 23.42 -28.64 30.03
CA LEU A 268 23.73 -27.75 28.92
C LEU A 268 22.89 -28.10 27.68
N ALA A 269 22.82 -29.37 27.31
CA ALA A 269 22.01 -29.85 26.20
C ALA A 269 20.53 -29.54 26.40
N LYS A 270 20.01 -29.74 27.62
CA LYS A 270 18.62 -29.40 27.96
C LYS A 270 18.34 -27.88 27.90
N ARG A 271 19.30 -27.08 28.40
CA ARG A 271 19.22 -25.61 28.31
C ARG A 271 19.10 -25.15 26.84
N ASP A 272 19.95 -25.69 25.97
CA ASP A 272 19.99 -25.34 24.55
C ASP A 272 18.73 -25.82 23.82
N TYR A 273 18.19 -26.98 24.21
CA TYR A 273 16.88 -27.45 23.73
C TYR A 273 15.75 -26.53 24.17
N ASP A 274 15.68 -26.15 25.46
CA ASP A 274 14.66 -25.26 26.00
C ASP A 274 14.73 -23.86 25.33
N LEU A 275 15.94 -23.35 25.03
CA LEU A 275 16.08 -22.08 24.28
C LEU A 275 15.54 -22.17 22.86
N LYS A 276 15.90 -23.26 22.14
CA LYS A 276 15.36 -23.50 20.80
C LYS A 276 13.83 -23.60 20.81
N GLN A 277 13.27 -24.28 21.80
CA GLN A 277 11.83 -24.39 21.96
C GLN A 277 11.19 -23.04 22.30
N GLU A 278 11.80 -22.21 23.16
CA GLU A 278 11.31 -20.86 23.45
C GLU A 278 11.34 -19.97 22.20
N ILE A 279 12.39 -20.05 21.37
CA ILE A 279 12.46 -19.33 20.09
C ILE A 279 11.30 -19.75 19.17
N LYS A 280 11.13 -21.07 18.99
CA LYS A 280 10.06 -21.64 18.18
C LYS A 280 8.67 -21.15 18.61
N ASP A 281 8.36 -21.31 19.89
CA ASP A 281 7.05 -20.93 20.46
C ASP A 281 6.82 -19.42 20.38
N SER A 282 7.88 -18.62 20.58
CA SER A 282 7.78 -17.15 20.53
C SER A 282 7.51 -16.64 19.13
N ILE A 283 8.22 -17.16 18.13
CA ILE A 283 8.01 -16.79 16.71
C ILE A 283 6.64 -17.30 16.24
N GLN A 284 6.25 -18.52 16.61
CA GLN A 284 4.92 -19.04 16.31
C GLN A 284 3.84 -18.12 16.90
N THR A 285 3.97 -17.71 18.16
CA THR A 285 3.03 -16.80 18.82
C THR A 285 2.93 -15.47 18.07
N LEU A 286 4.08 -14.86 17.70
CA LEU A 286 4.12 -13.64 16.93
C LEU A 286 3.36 -13.77 15.60
N LEU A 287 3.68 -14.79 14.80
CA LEU A 287 3.06 -15.00 13.50
C LEU A 287 1.56 -15.31 13.60
N TYR A 288 1.14 -16.10 14.60
CA TYR A 288 -0.28 -16.38 14.83
C TYR A 288 -1.05 -15.11 15.22
N GLN A 289 -0.52 -14.31 16.14
CA GLN A 289 -1.15 -13.07 16.55
C GLN A 289 -1.29 -12.08 15.38
N LEU A 290 -0.26 -11.96 14.53
CA LEU A 290 -0.31 -11.11 13.34
C LEU A 290 -1.33 -11.57 12.28
N ASN A 291 -1.73 -12.84 12.29
CA ASN A 291 -2.73 -13.36 11.36
C ASN A 291 -4.14 -13.49 11.97
N THR A 292 -4.28 -13.47 13.28
CA THR A 292 -5.56 -13.74 13.96
C THR A 292 -6.14 -12.54 14.71
N ILE A 293 -5.36 -11.48 14.89
CA ILE A 293 -5.82 -10.24 15.54
C ILE A 293 -6.00 -9.17 14.46
N SER A 294 -7.24 -8.77 14.24
CA SER A 294 -7.55 -7.70 13.27
C SER A 294 -7.30 -6.31 13.85
N CYS A 295 -6.86 -5.39 13.00
CA CYS A 295 -6.83 -3.96 13.28
C CYS A 295 -8.24 -3.37 13.26
N THR A 296 -8.37 -2.08 13.61
CA THR A 296 -9.64 -1.37 13.62
C THR A 296 -10.37 -1.36 12.28
N ASN A 297 -9.63 -1.44 11.17
CA ASN A 297 -10.16 -1.51 9.81
C ASN A 297 -10.53 -2.94 9.35
N GLY A 298 -10.51 -3.92 10.25
CA GLY A 298 -10.97 -5.28 10.00
C GLY A 298 -10.01 -6.18 9.23
N GLN A 299 -8.81 -5.74 8.91
CA GLN A 299 -7.77 -6.55 8.27
C GLN A 299 -6.69 -6.99 9.27
N SER A 300 -5.93 -8.03 8.95
CA SER A 300 -4.67 -8.33 9.63
C SER A 300 -3.69 -7.16 9.44
N PRO A 301 -2.80 -6.89 10.41
CA PRO A 301 -1.80 -5.83 10.27
C PRO A 301 -1.01 -5.93 8.96
N PHE A 302 -0.95 -4.85 8.18
CA PHE A 302 -0.13 -4.79 6.98
C PHE A 302 1.34 -4.59 7.38
N ILE A 303 2.01 -5.70 7.68
CA ILE A 303 3.34 -5.73 8.29
C ILE A 303 4.36 -6.45 7.41
N THR A 304 5.54 -5.86 7.28
CA THR A 304 6.74 -6.49 6.72
C THR A 304 7.72 -6.87 7.83
N LEU A 305 8.15 -8.11 7.85
CA LEU A 305 9.29 -8.56 8.66
C LEU A 305 10.55 -8.49 7.81
N PHE A 306 11.48 -7.65 8.23
CA PHE A 306 12.77 -7.48 7.57
C PHE A 306 13.80 -8.41 8.19
N LEU A 307 14.41 -9.24 7.35
CA LEU A 307 15.36 -10.29 7.71
C LEU A 307 16.75 -9.88 7.19
N TYR A 308 17.48 -9.12 8.00
CA TYR A 308 18.82 -8.66 7.67
C TYR A 308 19.83 -9.10 8.74
N LEU A 309 20.72 -10.05 8.38
CA LEU A 309 21.60 -10.69 9.32
C LEU A 309 22.73 -9.79 9.84
N ASP A 310 23.22 -8.89 8.98
CA ASP A 310 24.34 -7.98 9.28
C ASP A 310 23.89 -6.60 9.80
N GLU A 311 22.59 -6.43 10.14
CA GLU A 311 22.04 -5.16 10.62
C GLU A 311 22.63 -4.74 11.97
N ASP A 312 22.73 -5.66 12.93
CA ASP A 312 23.43 -5.47 14.19
C ASP A 312 24.45 -6.60 14.39
N PRO A 313 25.75 -6.35 14.12
CA PRO A 313 26.79 -7.38 14.26
C PRO A 313 26.87 -8.01 15.64
N LYS A 314 26.46 -7.29 16.70
CA LYS A 314 26.49 -7.80 18.08
C LYS A 314 25.45 -8.90 18.31
N CYS A 315 24.36 -8.87 17.57
CA CYS A 315 23.24 -9.82 17.70
C CYS A 315 23.12 -10.75 16.49
N LYS A 316 24.09 -10.77 15.55
CA LYS A 316 23.99 -11.51 14.27
C LYS A 316 23.54 -12.97 14.45
N ASN A 317 24.16 -13.72 15.36
CA ASN A 317 23.84 -15.14 15.58
C ASN A 317 22.40 -15.32 16.09
N ASP A 318 21.93 -14.46 16.98
CA ASP A 318 20.58 -14.52 17.50
C ASP A 318 19.55 -14.04 16.45
N THR A 319 19.90 -13.04 15.64
CA THR A 319 19.11 -12.63 14.47
C THR A 319 18.96 -13.80 13.49
N LEU A 320 20.04 -14.52 13.19
CA LEU A 320 20.01 -15.70 12.32
C LEU A 320 19.06 -16.79 12.85
N LEU A 321 19.09 -17.07 14.17
CA LEU A 321 18.18 -18.04 14.79
C LEU A 321 16.71 -17.63 14.60
N LEU A 322 16.38 -16.36 14.85
CA LEU A 322 15.03 -15.83 14.66
C LEU A 322 14.60 -15.87 13.19
N CYS A 323 15.46 -15.44 12.27
CA CYS A 323 15.16 -15.43 10.84
C CYS A 323 14.95 -16.86 10.29
N LYS A 324 15.76 -17.83 10.69
CA LYS A 324 15.57 -19.24 10.35
C LYS A 324 14.21 -19.75 10.85
N GLU A 325 13.86 -19.45 12.08
CA GLU A 325 12.58 -19.90 12.65
C GLU A 325 11.38 -19.26 11.92
N VAL A 326 11.44 -17.97 11.56
CA VAL A 326 10.41 -17.31 10.74
C VAL A 326 10.22 -18.07 9.43
N LEU A 327 11.28 -18.44 8.72
CA LEU A 327 11.20 -19.20 7.47
C LEU A 327 10.66 -20.62 7.69
N TYR A 328 11.07 -21.33 8.75
CA TYR A 328 10.52 -22.65 9.07
C TYR A 328 9.02 -22.60 9.35
N GLN A 329 8.56 -21.63 10.14
CA GLN A 329 7.14 -21.44 10.41
C GLN A 329 6.37 -21.10 9.11
N ARG A 330 6.95 -20.27 8.22
CA ARG A 330 6.34 -19.95 6.93
C ARG A 330 6.24 -21.19 6.03
N ILE A 331 7.30 -22.01 5.93
CA ILE A 331 7.29 -23.26 5.17
C ILE A 331 6.22 -24.22 5.70
N ASN A 332 6.10 -24.35 7.02
CA ASN A 332 5.11 -25.20 7.66
C ASN A 332 3.67 -24.71 7.45
N GLY A 333 3.47 -23.42 7.21
CA GLY A 333 2.15 -22.82 7.00
C GLY A 333 1.27 -22.79 8.25
N MET A 334 0.00 -22.46 8.05
CA MET A 334 -1.00 -22.41 9.12
C MET A 334 -2.16 -23.37 8.80
N LYS A 335 -2.78 -23.92 9.83
CA LYS A 335 -3.89 -24.85 9.67
C LYS A 335 -5.19 -24.06 9.48
N ALA A 336 -5.88 -24.28 8.36
CA ALA A 336 -7.21 -23.76 8.11
C ALA A 336 -8.29 -24.55 8.89
N PRO A 337 -9.52 -24.02 9.06
CA PRO A 337 -10.64 -24.74 9.64
C PRO A 337 -10.97 -26.07 8.95
N SER A 338 -10.71 -26.13 7.63
CA SER A 338 -10.84 -27.35 6.81
C SER A 338 -9.83 -28.45 7.15
N GLY A 339 -8.82 -28.16 7.97
CA GLY A 339 -7.71 -29.05 8.31
C GLY A 339 -6.50 -28.98 7.37
N HIS A 340 -6.64 -28.34 6.20
CA HIS A 340 -5.53 -28.13 5.26
C HIS A 340 -4.50 -27.12 5.79
N ILE A 341 -3.29 -27.24 5.29
CA ILE A 341 -2.20 -26.31 5.62
C ILE A 341 -2.16 -25.21 4.56
N ILE A 342 -2.47 -23.99 4.94
CA ILE A 342 -2.50 -22.82 4.06
C ILE A 342 -1.26 -21.95 4.22
N SER A 343 -0.96 -21.16 3.20
CA SER A 343 0.06 -20.12 3.25
C SER A 343 -0.59 -18.79 3.67
N PRO A 344 -0.26 -18.23 4.83
CA PRO A 344 -0.77 -16.91 5.19
C PRO A 344 -0.17 -15.84 4.26
N THR A 345 -0.97 -14.84 3.89
CA THR A 345 -0.52 -13.71 3.06
C THR A 345 0.39 -12.76 3.85
N PHE A 346 0.15 -12.60 5.14
CA PHE A 346 0.95 -11.78 6.05
C PHE A 346 1.60 -12.61 7.18
N PRO A 347 2.66 -12.06 7.80
CA PRO A 347 3.46 -10.88 7.44
C PRO A 347 4.19 -11.07 6.11
N LYS A 348 4.39 -9.98 5.36
CA LYS A 348 5.32 -9.98 4.22
C LYS A 348 6.74 -10.23 4.75
N LEU A 349 7.52 -11.05 4.04
CA LEU A 349 8.91 -11.34 4.40
C LEU A 349 9.84 -10.73 3.36
N VAL A 350 10.81 -9.94 3.80
CA VAL A 350 11.84 -9.35 2.93
C VAL A 350 13.22 -9.68 3.49
N VAL A 351 14.05 -10.30 2.68
CA VAL A 351 15.44 -10.66 3.03
C VAL A 351 16.41 -9.69 2.38
N CYS A 352 17.34 -9.17 3.16
CA CYS A 352 18.49 -8.44 2.64
C CYS A 352 19.58 -9.43 2.26
N LEU A 353 19.84 -9.53 0.94
CA LEU A 353 20.92 -10.37 0.40
C LEU A 353 22.27 -9.71 0.65
N THR A 354 23.24 -10.48 1.13
CA THR A 354 24.62 -10.07 1.35
C THR A 354 25.58 -11.00 0.59
N ASP A 355 26.81 -10.56 0.34
CA ASP A 355 27.85 -11.37 -0.31
C ASP A 355 28.12 -12.69 0.41
N LYS A 356 28.08 -12.69 1.77
CA LYS A 356 28.28 -13.86 2.61
C LYS A 356 27.28 -14.97 2.36
N MET A 357 26.06 -14.62 1.93
CA MET A 357 25.01 -15.58 1.59
C MET A 357 25.34 -16.44 0.37
N PHE A 358 26.34 -16.04 -0.42
CA PHE A 358 26.81 -16.78 -1.60
C PHE A 358 28.18 -17.42 -1.40
N THR A 359 28.70 -17.42 -0.14
CA THR A 359 29.97 -18.06 0.23
C THR A 359 29.67 -19.41 0.88
N GLU A 360 30.01 -20.50 0.21
CA GLU A 360 29.78 -21.86 0.67
C GLU A 360 30.39 -22.14 2.07
N GLY A 361 29.75 -23.01 2.82
CA GLY A 361 30.20 -23.43 4.15
C GLY A 361 29.94 -22.41 5.25
N THR A 362 29.32 -21.29 5.00
CA THR A 362 28.95 -20.29 5.99
C THR A 362 27.52 -20.50 6.53
N PRO A 363 27.21 -20.08 7.75
CA PRO A 363 25.82 -20.09 8.25
C PRO A 363 24.88 -19.21 7.44
N ASP A 364 25.38 -18.15 6.79
CA ASP A 364 24.65 -17.24 5.92
C ASP A 364 24.27 -17.92 4.60
N TYR A 365 25.16 -18.76 4.04
CA TYR A 365 24.89 -19.60 2.88
C TYR A 365 23.74 -20.59 3.12
N GLU A 366 23.79 -21.28 4.28
CA GLU A 366 22.70 -22.19 4.67
C GLU A 366 21.37 -21.45 4.90
N PHE A 367 21.42 -20.20 5.34
CA PHE A 367 20.24 -19.36 5.44
C PHE A 367 19.70 -18.98 4.04
N ALA A 368 20.57 -18.65 3.10
CA ALA A 368 20.15 -18.35 1.72
C ALA A 368 19.51 -19.57 1.03
N LYS A 369 20.05 -20.77 1.24
CA LYS A 369 19.40 -22.00 0.76
C LYS A 369 18.04 -22.24 1.40
N LEU A 370 17.87 -21.92 2.67
CA LEU A 370 16.57 -21.98 3.34
C LEU A 370 15.58 -20.94 2.75
N CYS A 371 16.05 -19.74 2.38
CA CYS A 371 15.24 -18.74 1.68
C CYS A 371 14.76 -19.28 0.32
N ALA A 372 15.67 -19.83 -0.49
CA ALA A 372 15.31 -20.42 -1.79
C ALA A 372 14.26 -21.52 -1.63
N ARG A 373 14.44 -22.42 -0.67
CA ARG A 373 13.46 -23.46 -0.34
C ARG A 373 12.11 -22.88 0.12
N CYS A 374 12.10 -21.76 0.84
CA CYS A 374 10.86 -21.12 1.27
C CYS A 374 10.12 -20.51 0.05
N VAL A 375 10.83 -19.86 -0.88
CA VAL A 375 10.27 -19.31 -2.11
C VAL A 375 9.59 -20.41 -2.94
N THR A 376 10.24 -21.55 -3.16
CA THR A 376 9.67 -22.65 -3.95
C THR A 376 8.36 -23.18 -3.37
N LYS A 377 8.16 -23.06 -2.06
CA LYS A 377 6.96 -23.58 -1.38
C LYS A 377 5.89 -22.54 -1.07
N ARG A 378 6.27 -21.27 -0.90
CA ARG A 378 5.37 -20.26 -0.34
C ARG A 378 5.42 -18.90 -1.07
N MET A 379 6.15 -18.79 -2.18
CA MET A 379 6.31 -17.56 -2.97
C MET A 379 6.90 -16.38 -2.15
N VAL A 380 7.55 -16.64 -1.06
CA VAL A 380 8.23 -15.67 -0.16
C VAL A 380 9.50 -16.30 0.40
N PRO A 381 10.50 -15.52 0.82
CA PRO A 381 10.57 -14.06 0.92
C PRO A 381 10.85 -13.36 -0.40
N ASP A 382 10.64 -12.03 -0.40
CA ASP A 382 11.17 -11.12 -1.40
C ASP A 382 12.61 -10.72 -1.04
N PHE A 383 13.33 -10.13 -2.00
CA PHE A 383 14.75 -9.87 -1.85
C PHE A 383 15.12 -8.42 -2.14
N ILE A 384 15.95 -7.82 -1.28
CA ILE A 384 16.69 -6.60 -1.57
C ILE A 384 18.19 -6.90 -1.59
N SER A 385 18.93 -6.18 -2.44
CA SER A 385 20.39 -6.26 -2.51
C SER A 385 21.03 -5.27 -1.54
N GLU A 386 21.81 -5.74 -0.59
CA GLU A 386 22.61 -4.87 0.27
C GLU A 386 23.53 -3.96 -0.56
N LYS A 387 24.21 -4.52 -1.56
CA LYS A 387 25.14 -3.84 -2.46
C LYS A 387 24.47 -2.66 -3.17
N ASN A 388 23.36 -2.92 -3.86
CA ASN A 388 22.67 -1.91 -4.65
C ASN A 388 21.90 -0.92 -3.77
N MET A 389 21.37 -1.37 -2.62
CA MET A 389 20.73 -0.47 -1.65
C MET A 389 21.73 0.51 -1.06
N LYS A 390 22.91 0.06 -0.65
CA LYS A 390 23.99 0.92 -0.16
C LYS A 390 24.47 1.92 -1.22
N ALA A 391 24.58 1.49 -2.46
CA ALA A 391 24.95 2.39 -3.58
C ALA A 391 23.89 3.49 -3.80
N LEU A 392 22.60 3.16 -3.66
CA LEU A 392 21.49 4.11 -3.86
C LEU A 392 21.23 5.01 -2.63
N LYS A 393 21.60 4.57 -1.42
CA LYS A 393 21.20 5.16 -0.14
C LYS A 393 22.39 5.60 0.73
N GLU A 394 23.40 6.17 0.15
CA GLU A 394 24.56 6.75 0.86
C GLU A 394 25.23 5.77 1.85
N GLY A 395 25.33 4.49 1.48
CA GLY A 395 25.87 3.44 2.34
C GLY A 395 24.90 2.81 3.32
N CYS A 396 23.64 3.26 3.36
CA CYS A 396 22.61 2.70 4.24
C CYS A 396 21.85 1.55 3.58
N VAL A 397 21.45 0.58 4.39
CA VAL A 397 20.40 -0.39 4.03
C VAL A 397 19.11 0.09 4.67
N ILE A 398 18.15 0.50 3.85
CA ILE A 398 16.84 0.99 4.30
C ILE A 398 15.78 -0.03 3.89
N PRO A 399 15.08 -0.66 4.85
CA PRO A 399 14.05 -1.64 4.53
C PRO A 399 12.86 -0.98 3.81
N PRO A 400 12.19 -1.71 2.89
CA PRO A 400 10.96 -1.24 2.28
C PRO A 400 9.83 -1.24 3.31
N MET A 401 8.93 -0.24 3.21
CA MET A 401 7.72 -0.16 4.02
C MET A 401 6.52 -0.65 3.23
N GLY A 402 5.65 -1.42 3.89
CA GLY A 402 4.45 -1.94 3.26
C GLY A 402 4.74 -2.65 1.94
N CYS A 403 4.21 -2.12 0.82
CA CYS A 403 4.43 -2.74 -0.48
C CYS A 403 5.88 -2.57 -0.95
N ARG A 404 6.39 -1.32 -1.00
CA ARG A 404 7.69 -1.02 -1.62
C ARG A 404 8.27 0.36 -1.32
N SER A 405 7.64 1.21 -0.51
CA SER A 405 8.15 2.55 -0.21
C SER A 405 9.49 2.45 0.53
N ILE A 406 10.48 3.20 0.08
CA ILE A 406 11.83 3.22 0.67
C ILE A 406 12.18 4.67 0.98
N LEU A 407 12.51 4.94 2.24
CA LEU A 407 12.86 6.29 2.69
C LEU A 407 14.19 6.78 2.07
N HIS A 408 14.38 8.09 2.05
CA HIS A 408 15.69 8.66 1.73
C HIS A 408 16.64 8.51 2.95
N PRO A 409 17.96 8.55 2.78
CA PRO A 409 18.91 8.63 3.88
C PRO A 409 18.68 9.91 4.69
N TRP A 410 18.73 9.79 6.03
CA TRP A 410 18.57 10.93 6.93
C TRP A 410 19.51 10.80 8.14
N LYS A 411 20.13 11.91 8.55
CA LYS A 411 21.03 11.97 9.68
C LYS A 411 20.43 12.78 10.83
N ASP A 412 20.62 12.31 12.04
CA ASP A 412 20.28 13.01 13.26
C ASP A 412 21.23 14.20 13.52
N LYS A 413 21.03 14.88 14.65
CA LYS A 413 21.84 16.05 15.08
C LYS A 413 23.33 15.71 15.24
N ASP A 414 23.64 14.46 15.55
CA ASP A 414 24.99 13.97 15.81
C ASP A 414 25.65 13.44 14.52
N GLY A 415 24.96 13.51 13.38
CA GLY A 415 25.44 13.07 12.08
C GLY A 415 25.27 11.57 11.83
N ASN A 416 24.58 10.83 12.68
CA ASN A 416 24.32 9.40 12.53
C ASN A 416 23.10 9.15 11.66
N TYR A 417 23.19 8.15 10.78
CA TYR A 417 22.02 7.73 10.02
C TYR A 417 20.98 7.08 10.94
N GLN A 418 19.74 7.57 10.84
CA GLN A 418 18.59 6.96 11.50
C GLN A 418 17.74 6.24 10.46
N ILE A 419 17.55 4.94 10.63
CA ILE A 419 16.76 4.09 9.72
C ILE A 419 15.34 3.95 10.26
N TYR A 420 15.16 3.51 11.49
CA TYR A 420 13.87 3.31 12.14
C TYR A 420 13.37 4.56 12.87
N GLY A 421 12.11 4.55 13.27
CA GLY A 421 11.48 5.74 13.86
C GLY A 421 11.22 6.84 12.82
N ARG A 422 10.87 6.42 11.59
CA ARG A 422 10.65 7.30 10.44
C ARG A 422 9.44 6.80 9.62
N ASN A 423 8.86 7.69 8.80
CA ASN A 423 7.65 7.39 8.06
C ASN A 423 7.59 8.04 6.67
N ASN A 424 6.60 7.61 5.89
CA ASN A 424 6.16 8.27 4.65
C ASN A 424 4.76 8.85 4.88
N VAL A 425 4.52 10.09 4.45
CA VAL A 425 3.25 10.77 4.71
C VAL A 425 2.25 10.67 3.55
N GLY A 426 2.64 10.15 2.41
CA GLY A 426 1.70 9.88 1.32
C GLY A 426 2.27 9.93 -0.08
N VAL A 427 1.42 9.54 -1.04
CA VAL A 427 1.75 9.43 -2.46
C VAL A 427 0.68 10.11 -3.32
N ILE A 428 1.11 10.78 -4.40
CA ILE A 428 0.26 11.17 -5.53
C ILE A 428 0.89 10.62 -6.79
N SER A 429 0.13 9.82 -7.57
CA SER A 429 0.64 9.16 -8.78
C SER A 429 0.17 9.86 -10.05
N ILE A 430 1.05 9.92 -11.04
CA ILE A 430 0.84 10.55 -12.35
C ILE A 430 0.57 9.48 -13.40
N ASN A 431 -0.44 9.68 -14.25
CA ASN A 431 -0.77 8.88 -15.41
C ASN A 431 0.09 9.36 -16.60
N LEU A 432 1.26 8.73 -16.83
CA LEU A 432 2.17 9.12 -17.89
C LEU A 432 1.58 8.94 -19.30
N PRO A 433 0.89 7.82 -19.61
CA PRO A 433 0.22 7.64 -20.90
C PRO A 433 -0.77 8.76 -21.23
N TYR A 434 -1.51 9.26 -20.24
CA TYR A 434 -2.44 10.38 -20.47
C TYR A 434 -1.70 11.64 -20.98
N LEU A 435 -0.62 12.02 -20.30
CA LEU A 435 0.20 13.17 -20.70
C LEU A 435 0.84 12.97 -22.08
N ALA A 436 1.26 11.74 -22.38
CA ALA A 436 1.84 11.40 -23.69
C ALA A 436 0.79 11.47 -24.82
N LEU A 437 -0.42 10.93 -24.59
CA LEU A 437 -1.53 10.97 -25.56
C LEU A 437 -2.03 12.40 -25.83
N GLU A 438 -2.04 13.24 -24.81
CA GLU A 438 -2.41 14.65 -24.91
C GLU A 438 -1.34 15.51 -25.65
N SER A 439 -0.13 14.97 -25.87
CA SER A 439 1.01 15.67 -26.42
C SER A 439 1.22 15.35 -27.91
N LYS A 440 1.60 16.35 -28.70
CA LYS A 440 1.90 16.21 -30.14
C LYS A 440 3.35 15.79 -30.40
N SER A 441 4.26 16.08 -29.46
CA SER A 441 5.68 15.76 -29.55
C SER A 441 6.25 15.38 -28.17
N ILE A 442 7.46 14.79 -28.19
CA ILE A 442 8.19 14.48 -26.96
C ILE A 442 8.50 15.75 -26.16
N ASP A 443 8.83 16.87 -26.84
CA ASP A 443 9.13 18.13 -26.15
C ASP A 443 7.88 18.70 -25.44
N GLU A 444 6.72 18.64 -26.10
CA GLU A 444 5.44 19.03 -25.48
C GLU A 444 5.14 18.13 -24.28
N PHE A 445 5.34 16.83 -24.40
CA PHE A 445 5.18 15.88 -23.30
C PHE A 445 6.10 16.23 -22.14
N TYR A 446 7.38 16.50 -22.37
CA TYR A 446 8.30 16.89 -21.30
C TYR A 446 7.91 18.18 -20.59
N ASN A 447 7.40 19.17 -21.32
CA ASN A 447 6.93 20.41 -20.71
C ASN A 447 5.68 20.18 -19.82
N LYS A 448 4.73 19.35 -20.28
CA LYS A 448 3.55 18.97 -19.47
C LYS A 448 3.95 18.15 -18.25
N LEU A 449 4.89 17.23 -18.41
CA LEU A 449 5.41 16.38 -17.34
C LEU A 449 6.05 17.23 -16.22
N ASP A 450 6.93 18.17 -16.58
CA ASP A 450 7.55 19.07 -15.62
C ASP A 450 6.51 19.91 -14.86
N GLY A 451 5.52 20.45 -15.60
CA GLY A 451 4.41 21.21 -15.00
C GLY A 451 3.57 20.36 -14.05
N MET A 452 3.34 19.09 -14.38
CA MET A 452 2.61 18.17 -13.53
C MET A 452 3.39 17.80 -12.27
N ILE A 453 4.70 17.54 -12.39
CA ILE A 453 5.57 17.26 -11.23
C ILE A 453 5.62 18.48 -10.30
N ASP A 454 5.71 19.69 -10.83
CA ASP A 454 5.68 20.93 -10.02
C ASP A 454 4.36 21.07 -9.26
N TYR A 455 3.24 20.81 -9.96
CA TYR A 455 1.92 20.87 -9.35
C TYR A 455 1.74 19.84 -8.23
N VAL A 456 2.13 18.58 -8.50
CA VAL A 456 2.08 17.50 -7.50
C VAL A 456 3.00 17.80 -6.32
N SER A 457 4.21 18.30 -6.56
CA SER A 457 5.15 18.68 -5.49
C SER A 457 4.59 19.76 -4.57
N LYS A 458 3.98 20.80 -5.15
CA LYS A 458 3.31 21.87 -4.39
C LYS A 458 2.13 21.32 -3.58
N THR A 459 1.34 20.44 -4.17
CA THR A 459 0.20 19.80 -3.48
C THR A 459 0.67 18.93 -2.31
N GLN A 460 1.71 18.13 -2.52
CA GLN A 460 2.31 17.30 -1.47
C GLN A 460 2.89 18.15 -0.33
N LYS A 461 3.49 19.31 -0.64
CA LYS A 461 3.94 20.26 0.39
C LYS A 461 2.79 20.75 1.24
N SER A 462 1.66 21.10 0.63
CA SER A 462 0.46 21.54 1.37
C SER A 462 -0.10 20.44 2.28
N ILE A 463 -0.14 19.18 1.80
CA ILE A 463 -0.56 18.03 2.61
C ILE A 463 0.41 17.80 3.77
N TYR A 464 1.71 17.83 3.50
CA TYR A 464 2.76 17.71 4.52
C TYR A 464 2.61 18.76 5.61
N ASP A 465 2.36 20.03 5.25
CA ASP A 465 2.26 21.12 6.21
C ASP A 465 1.10 20.93 7.18
N VAL A 466 -0.04 20.43 6.72
CA VAL A 466 -1.19 20.10 7.59
C VAL A 466 -0.83 18.99 8.58
N ILE A 467 -0.17 17.93 8.11
CA ILE A 467 0.24 16.81 8.96
C ILE A 467 1.20 17.27 10.05
N VAL A 468 2.26 17.98 9.68
CA VAL A 468 3.32 18.36 10.63
C VAL A 468 2.90 19.47 11.60
N ASP A 469 1.86 20.25 11.28
CA ASP A 469 1.29 21.26 12.18
C ASP A 469 0.33 20.68 13.23
N SER A 470 -0.09 19.43 13.06
CA SER A 470 -0.96 18.72 14.00
C SER A 470 -0.23 18.37 15.31
N PRO A 471 -0.95 18.23 16.45
CA PRO A 471 -0.34 17.83 17.72
C PRO A 471 0.01 16.34 17.72
N VAL A 472 1.08 15.95 18.41
CA VAL A 472 1.52 14.54 18.57
C VAL A 472 0.49 13.66 19.26
N ASP A 473 -0.44 14.29 20.01
CA ASP A 473 -1.49 13.63 20.79
C ASP A 473 -2.54 12.92 19.92
N ILE A 474 -2.62 13.18 18.61
CA ILE A 474 -3.55 12.51 17.70
C ILE A 474 -3.19 11.03 17.47
N ALA A 475 -1.91 10.66 17.57
CA ALA A 475 -1.42 9.30 17.43
C ALA A 475 -0.30 9.00 18.44
N PRO A 476 -0.62 8.90 19.77
CA PRO A 476 0.37 8.79 20.82
C PRO A 476 1.32 7.61 20.67
N ILE A 477 0.82 6.47 20.16
CA ILE A 477 1.65 5.28 19.93
C ILE A 477 2.79 5.57 18.95
N LEU A 478 2.55 6.38 17.93
CA LEU A 478 3.54 6.76 16.94
C LEU A 478 4.53 7.77 17.51
N TYR A 479 4.05 8.89 18.04
CA TYR A 479 4.88 10.06 18.31
C TYR A 479 5.37 10.18 19.75
N MET A 480 4.67 9.54 20.72
CA MET A 480 4.96 9.74 22.16
C MET A 480 5.50 8.47 22.84
N TYR A 481 5.25 7.27 22.31
CA TYR A 481 5.48 6.04 23.07
C TYR A 481 6.53 5.10 22.44
N GLY A 482 7.38 5.65 21.56
CA GLY A 482 8.63 5.03 21.17
C GLY A 482 8.63 4.36 19.80
N VAL A 483 7.54 4.44 19.03
CA VAL A 483 7.51 3.90 17.65
C VAL A 483 8.27 4.78 16.67
N LEU A 484 7.99 6.08 16.63
CA LEU A 484 8.75 7.07 15.87
C LEU A 484 9.61 7.94 16.79
N ASP A 485 9.07 8.33 17.95
CA ASP A 485 9.77 9.14 18.95
C ASP A 485 9.09 9.01 20.34
N ARG A 486 9.57 9.81 21.31
CA ARG A 486 9.04 9.98 22.66
C ARG A 486 8.76 11.47 22.96
N ALA A 487 8.01 12.10 22.06
CA ALA A 487 7.64 13.50 22.20
C ALA A 487 6.71 13.72 23.42
N LYS A 488 6.70 14.93 23.96
CA LYS A 488 5.79 15.33 25.03
C LYS A 488 4.43 15.71 24.46
N SER A 489 3.35 15.46 25.21
CA SER A 489 2.01 15.94 24.88
C SER A 489 2.00 17.45 24.60
N GLY A 490 1.23 17.88 23.62
CA GLY A 490 1.11 19.27 23.19
C GLY A 490 2.20 19.76 22.24
N THR A 491 3.23 18.94 21.91
CA THR A 491 4.19 19.28 20.86
C THR A 491 3.61 19.04 19.47
N LYS A 492 4.14 19.69 18.44
CA LYS A 492 3.73 19.48 17.06
C LYS A 492 4.48 18.29 16.45
N ILE A 493 3.83 17.59 15.54
CA ILE A 493 4.42 16.48 14.77
C ILE A 493 5.69 16.92 14.04
N LYS A 494 5.79 18.19 13.65
CA LYS A 494 7.00 18.80 13.05
C LYS A 494 8.28 18.57 13.86
N GLU A 495 8.18 18.50 15.18
CA GLU A 495 9.34 18.26 16.05
C GLU A 495 9.83 16.82 15.97
N VAL A 496 8.95 15.88 15.58
CA VAL A 496 9.26 14.44 15.47
C VAL A 496 9.73 14.06 14.08
N ILE A 497 8.99 14.47 13.04
CA ILE A 497 9.23 14.03 11.66
C ILE A 497 9.61 15.16 10.69
N GLY A 498 9.75 16.39 11.19
CA GLY A 498 10.22 17.53 10.41
C GLY A 498 11.66 17.40 9.92
N ASN A 499 12.20 18.47 9.35
CA ASN A 499 13.58 18.53 8.86
C ASN A 499 13.93 17.39 7.89
N ARG A 500 13.03 17.08 6.97
CA ARG A 500 13.18 16.00 5.98
C ARG A 500 13.32 14.58 6.59
N LYS A 501 12.97 14.38 7.87
CA LYS A 501 13.05 13.05 8.51
C LYS A 501 12.02 12.07 7.94
N CYS A 502 10.81 12.54 7.59
CA CYS A 502 9.84 11.74 6.84
C CYS A 502 10.01 11.95 5.32
N SER A 503 9.49 11.00 4.53
CA SER A 503 9.47 11.10 3.07
C SER A 503 8.06 11.42 2.56
N VAL A 504 8.03 12.03 1.36
CA VAL A 504 6.83 12.29 0.57
C VAL A 504 7.08 11.78 -0.84
N SER A 505 6.12 11.10 -1.44
CA SER A 505 6.35 10.40 -2.71
C SER A 505 5.55 11.00 -3.87
N ILE A 506 6.21 11.11 -5.03
CA ILE A 506 5.60 11.36 -6.34
C ILE A 506 5.62 10.06 -7.10
N GLY A 507 4.45 9.48 -7.33
CA GLY A 507 4.28 8.22 -8.03
C GLY A 507 4.14 8.41 -9.54
N TYR A 508 4.41 7.34 -10.29
CA TYR A 508 4.16 7.29 -11.74
C TYR A 508 3.76 5.88 -12.18
N MET A 509 3.02 5.81 -13.30
CA MET A 509 2.62 4.56 -13.94
C MET A 509 2.64 4.70 -15.46
N GLY A 510 2.85 3.56 -16.16
CA GLY A 510 2.66 3.46 -17.59
C GLY A 510 3.80 4.00 -18.44
N ILE A 511 5.07 3.80 -18.04
CA ILE A 511 6.22 4.18 -18.90
C ILE A 511 6.18 3.42 -20.22
N ALA A 512 5.79 2.13 -20.22
CA ALA A 512 5.70 1.34 -21.43
C ALA A 512 4.75 1.95 -22.45
N GLU A 513 3.50 2.22 -22.04
CA GLU A 513 2.50 2.87 -22.89
C GLU A 513 2.91 4.28 -23.30
N CYS A 514 3.61 5.00 -22.43
CA CYS A 514 4.12 6.34 -22.73
C CYS A 514 5.17 6.30 -23.85
N VAL A 515 6.10 5.34 -23.82
CA VAL A 515 7.13 5.14 -24.85
C VAL A 515 6.50 4.69 -26.18
N GLU A 516 5.57 3.73 -26.13
CA GLU A 516 4.91 3.17 -27.31
C GLU A 516 3.98 4.20 -27.99
N ARG A 517 3.46 5.19 -27.25
CA ARG A 517 2.73 6.33 -27.84
C ARG A 517 3.58 7.12 -28.84
N PHE A 518 4.90 7.15 -28.66
CA PHE A 518 5.83 7.82 -29.60
C PHE A 518 6.33 6.89 -30.71
N GLY A 519 5.73 5.71 -30.89
CA GLY A 519 6.03 4.77 -31.97
C GLY A 519 7.29 3.92 -31.73
N ILE A 520 7.79 3.88 -30.51
CA ILE A 520 8.99 3.12 -30.13
C ILE A 520 8.56 1.95 -29.25
N LYS A 521 8.96 0.73 -29.64
CA LYS A 521 8.62 -0.47 -28.88
C LYS A 521 9.39 -0.50 -27.56
N TYR A 522 8.69 -0.65 -26.41
CA TYR A 522 9.28 -0.47 -25.08
C TYR A 522 10.41 -1.44 -24.75
N ASN A 523 10.27 -2.73 -25.09
CA ASN A 523 11.25 -3.77 -24.80
C ASN A 523 12.44 -3.83 -25.78
N THR A 524 12.68 -2.75 -26.54
CA THR A 524 13.88 -2.55 -27.38
C THR A 524 14.88 -1.64 -26.67
N LYS A 525 16.10 -1.56 -27.20
CA LYS A 525 17.12 -0.66 -26.68
C LYS A 525 16.67 0.80 -26.76
N GLU A 526 16.11 1.22 -27.90
CA GLU A 526 15.60 2.57 -28.12
C GLU A 526 14.45 2.89 -27.16
N GLY A 527 13.55 1.91 -26.91
CA GLY A 527 12.46 2.03 -25.93
C GLY A 527 12.96 2.15 -24.51
N HIS A 528 13.96 1.36 -24.14
CA HIS A 528 14.63 1.45 -22.86
C HIS A 528 15.29 2.83 -22.67
N ASP A 529 16.07 3.29 -23.65
CA ASP A 529 16.78 4.57 -23.58
C ASP A 529 15.79 5.75 -23.44
N LEU A 530 14.67 5.74 -24.16
CA LEU A 530 13.62 6.74 -24.01
C LEU A 530 12.96 6.65 -22.62
N GLY A 531 12.64 5.44 -22.15
CA GLY A 531 12.08 5.22 -20.81
C GLY A 531 13.01 5.75 -19.71
N ILE A 532 14.30 5.48 -19.81
CA ILE A 532 15.34 6.02 -18.91
C ILE A 532 15.41 7.55 -18.99
N SER A 533 15.31 8.13 -20.19
CA SER A 533 15.28 9.60 -20.35
C SER A 533 14.08 10.22 -19.62
N ILE A 534 12.89 9.61 -19.74
CA ILE A 534 11.67 10.07 -19.05
C ILE A 534 11.84 10.02 -17.55
N ILE A 535 12.24 8.87 -17.00
CA ILE A 535 12.34 8.71 -15.54
C ILE A 535 13.47 9.56 -14.95
N LYS A 536 14.58 9.74 -15.66
CA LYS A 536 15.65 10.62 -15.24
C LYS A 536 15.17 12.07 -15.15
N ARG A 537 14.41 12.55 -16.15
CA ARG A 537 13.82 13.90 -16.12
C ARG A 537 12.86 14.05 -14.91
N MET A 538 12.04 13.04 -14.65
CA MET A 538 11.16 13.04 -13.46
C MET A 538 11.97 13.11 -12.17
N PHE A 539 13.03 12.33 -12.07
CA PHE A 539 13.93 12.32 -10.92
C PHE A 539 14.60 13.68 -10.70
N ASP A 540 15.18 14.26 -11.76
CA ASP A 540 15.86 15.56 -11.71
C ASP A 540 14.87 16.67 -11.30
N ARG A 541 13.64 16.67 -11.86
CA ARG A 541 12.60 17.65 -11.50
C ARG A 541 12.09 17.45 -10.07
N THR A 542 11.97 16.21 -9.62
CA THR A 542 11.60 15.89 -8.23
C THR A 542 12.67 16.40 -7.26
N ASN A 543 13.94 16.20 -7.56
CA ASN A 543 15.06 16.71 -6.75
C ASN A 543 15.11 18.24 -6.72
N TYR A 544 14.86 18.91 -7.85
CA TYR A 544 14.74 20.37 -7.87
C TYR A 544 13.61 20.83 -6.91
N ASN A 545 12.45 20.21 -6.94
CA ASN A 545 11.33 20.54 -6.08
C ASN A 545 11.57 20.14 -4.61
N LYS A 546 12.32 19.06 -4.34
CA LYS A 546 12.77 18.66 -3.01
C LYS A 546 13.54 19.80 -2.33
N GLU A 547 14.49 20.41 -3.05
CA GLU A 547 15.25 21.53 -2.51
C GLU A 547 14.40 22.81 -2.41
N LYS A 548 13.57 23.09 -3.42
CA LYS A 548 12.70 24.29 -3.46
C LYS A 548 11.70 24.33 -2.31
N TYR A 549 11.10 23.19 -1.92
CA TYR A 549 10.07 23.12 -0.88
C TYR A 549 10.60 22.67 0.49
N ASP A 550 11.87 22.34 0.59
CA ASP A 550 12.53 21.82 1.79
C ASP A 550 11.80 20.64 2.45
N ILE A 551 11.34 19.68 1.64
CA ILE A 551 10.73 18.41 2.07
C ILE A 551 11.38 17.24 1.33
N ALA A 552 11.39 16.06 1.94
CA ALA A 552 12.00 14.88 1.34
C ALA A 552 11.11 14.26 0.26
N LEU A 553 10.93 14.96 -0.87
CA LEU A 553 10.30 14.40 -2.05
C LEU A 553 11.16 13.29 -2.65
N SER A 554 10.52 12.22 -3.11
CA SER A 554 11.17 11.11 -3.78
C SER A 554 10.29 10.53 -4.87
N LEU A 555 10.91 10.09 -5.97
CA LEU A 555 10.21 9.45 -7.09
C LEU A 555 9.89 8.00 -6.73
N TYR A 556 8.67 7.56 -7.03
CA TYR A 556 8.11 6.29 -6.58
C TYR A 556 7.48 5.52 -7.73
N GLY A 557 7.97 4.31 -7.99
CA GLY A 557 7.35 3.37 -8.93
C GLY A 557 6.06 2.82 -8.34
N THR A 558 4.92 3.42 -8.71
CA THR A 558 3.63 3.11 -8.09
C THR A 558 3.21 1.66 -8.34
N PRO A 559 2.82 0.92 -7.29
CA PRO A 559 2.17 -0.38 -7.45
C PRO A 559 0.79 -0.22 -8.05
N ALA A 560 0.44 -1.27 -8.82
CA ALA A 560 -0.78 -1.27 -9.57
C ALA A 560 -1.90 -1.88 -8.82
N GLU A 561 -2.48 -1.57 -7.97
CA GLU A 561 -3.72 -2.17 -7.49
C GLU A 561 -4.90 -1.88 -8.47
N SER A 562 -6.04 -1.39 -8.02
CA SER A 562 -7.14 -0.97 -8.91
C SER A 562 -6.82 0.27 -9.75
N LEU A 563 -5.69 0.93 -9.50
CA LEU A 563 -5.28 2.15 -10.19
C LEU A 563 -4.97 1.94 -11.68
N THR A 564 -4.47 0.76 -12.07
CA THR A 564 -4.26 0.41 -13.49
C THR A 564 -5.52 0.57 -14.31
N THR A 565 -6.67 0.10 -13.80
CA THR A 565 -7.97 0.22 -14.45
C THR A 565 -8.45 1.68 -14.49
N LYS A 566 -8.30 2.42 -13.38
CA LYS A 566 -8.70 3.83 -13.33
C LYS A 566 -7.94 4.65 -14.37
N PHE A 567 -6.65 4.43 -14.48
CA PHE A 567 -5.80 5.13 -15.44
C PHE A 567 -6.09 4.70 -16.88
N ALA A 568 -6.32 3.41 -17.14
CA ALA A 568 -6.73 2.95 -18.47
C ALA A 568 -8.06 3.60 -18.93
N LYS A 569 -9.06 3.63 -18.05
CA LYS A 569 -10.35 4.31 -18.33
C LYS A 569 -10.19 5.79 -18.67
N ALA A 570 -9.21 6.46 -18.05
CA ALA A 570 -8.92 7.87 -18.38
C ALA A 570 -8.41 8.05 -19.81
N LEU A 571 -7.82 7.01 -20.42
CA LEU A 571 -7.29 7.06 -21.78
C LEU A 571 -8.35 6.83 -22.87
N GLU A 572 -9.56 6.40 -22.50
CA GLU A 572 -10.67 6.14 -23.44
C GLU A 572 -11.17 7.41 -24.17
N VAL A 573 -10.79 8.59 -23.69
CA VAL A 573 -11.11 9.88 -24.34
C VAL A 573 -10.26 10.13 -25.60
N PHE A 574 -9.20 9.37 -25.79
CA PHE A 574 -8.30 9.48 -26.95
C PHE A 574 -8.60 8.40 -28.00
N PRO A 575 -8.23 8.61 -29.27
CA PRO A 575 -8.27 7.55 -30.27
C PRO A 575 -7.46 6.33 -29.84
N VAL A 576 -7.97 5.14 -30.17
CA VAL A 576 -7.29 3.88 -29.79
C VAL A 576 -5.97 3.75 -30.55
N ILE A 577 -4.91 3.51 -29.82
CA ILE A 577 -3.57 3.19 -30.32
C ILE A 577 -3.19 1.82 -29.74
N PRO A 578 -2.88 0.84 -30.61
CA PRO A 578 -2.47 -0.49 -30.16
C PRO A 578 -1.32 -0.44 -29.15
N HIS A 579 -1.38 -1.27 -28.11
CA HIS A 579 -0.42 -1.37 -27.00
C HIS A 579 -0.33 -0.13 -26.10
N VAL A 580 -1.11 0.93 -26.37
CA VAL A 580 -1.11 2.15 -25.56
C VAL A 580 -2.40 2.26 -24.72
N ASN A 581 -3.59 2.22 -25.36
CA ASN A 581 -4.88 2.39 -24.70
C ASN A 581 -5.96 1.44 -25.21
N ASP A 582 -5.56 0.29 -25.71
CA ASP A 582 -6.44 -0.79 -26.21
C ASP A 582 -6.77 -1.86 -25.16
N ARG A 583 -6.31 -1.67 -23.91
CA ARG A 583 -6.50 -2.62 -22.80
C ARG A 583 -7.29 -2.01 -21.64
N THR A 584 -7.87 -2.85 -20.80
CA THR A 584 -8.62 -2.44 -19.60
C THR A 584 -7.73 -2.06 -18.41
N TYR A 585 -6.43 -2.16 -18.56
CA TYR A 585 -5.41 -1.80 -17.57
C TYR A 585 -4.16 -1.26 -18.27
N ILE A 586 -3.37 -0.44 -17.57
CA ILE A 586 -2.04 -0.01 -18.00
C ILE A 586 -0.96 -0.77 -17.24
N THR A 587 0.25 -0.74 -17.78
CA THR A 587 1.41 -1.39 -17.16
C THR A 587 1.81 -0.68 -15.86
N ASN A 588 2.21 -1.47 -14.89
CA ASN A 588 2.75 -0.97 -13.62
C ASN A 588 4.03 -0.19 -13.80
N SER A 589 4.10 0.99 -13.19
CA SER A 589 5.30 1.83 -13.12
C SER A 589 6.18 1.78 -14.38
N TYR A 590 7.33 1.10 -14.32
CA TYR A 590 8.34 0.94 -15.39
C TYR A 590 8.41 -0.50 -15.90
N HIS A 591 7.53 -1.39 -15.48
CA HIS A 591 7.64 -2.80 -15.82
C HIS A 591 7.53 -3.03 -17.34
N ILE A 592 8.15 -4.09 -17.80
CA ILE A 592 7.84 -4.66 -19.11
C ILE A 592 6.40 -5.19 -19.06
N PRO A 593 5.57 -4.93 -20.10
CA PRO A 593 4.18 -5.42 -20.14
C PRO A 593 4.11 -6.93 -19.87
N VAL A 594 3.12 -7.34 -19.07
CA VAL A 594 3.03 -8.70 -18.48
C VAL A 594 2.92 -9.82 -19.51
N GLU A 595 2.44 -9.53 -20.72
CA GLU A 595 2.33 -10.44 -21.86
C GLU A 595 3.60 -10.58 -22.69
N THR A 596 4.67 -9.81 -22.36
CA THR A 596 5.90 -9.82 -23.13
C THR A 596 6.77 -11.03 -22.78
N HIS A 597 7.09 -11.85 -23.79
CA HIS A 597 8.01 -12.96 -23.62
C HIS A 597 9.45 -12.43 -23.49
N ILE A 598 10.04 -12.64 -22.35
CA ILE A 598 11.41 -12.28 -21.99
C ILE A 598 11.89 -13.22 -20.89
N ASP A 599 13.15 -13.61 -20.88
CA ASP A 599 13.68 -14.39 -19.77
C ASP A 599 13.89 -13.54 -18.50
N ALA A 600 13.98 -14.21 -17.35
CA ALA A 600 14.05 -13.56 -16.04
C ALA A 600 15.28 -12.66 -15.89
N PHE A 601 16.45 -13.08 -16.42
CA PHE A 601 17.69 -12.32 -16.29
C PHE A 601 17.66 -11.04 -17.13
N ASN A 602 17.21 -11.15 -18.38
CA ASN A 602 17.08 -9.98 -19.28
C ASN A 602 16.01 -9.01 -18.75
N LYS A 603 14.90 -9.50 -18.21
CA LYS A 603 13.91 -8.64 -17.56
C LYS A 603 14.50 -7.88 -16.37
N MET A 604 15.21 -8.57 -15.47
CA MET A 604 15.86 -7.94 -14.33
C MET A 604 16.91 -6.90 -14.79
N ASN A 605 17.73 -7.22 -15.76
CA ASN A 605 18.72 -6.27 -16.30
C ASN A 605 18.06 -5.02 -16.88
N PHE A 606 16.98 -5.18 -17.66
CA PHE A 606 16.21 -4.06 -18.22
C PHE A 606 15.60 -3.18 -17.13
N GLU A 607 14.93 -3.76 -16.14
CA GLU A 607 14.19 -3.03 -15.11
C GLU A 607 15.09 -2.43 -14.02
N SER A 608 16.30 -2.96 -13.82
CA SER A 608 17.23 -2.51 -12.77
C SER A 608 17.65 -1.04 -12.92
N ASP A 609 17.78 -0.55 -14.16
CA ASP A 609 18.17 0.82 -14.41
C ASP A 609 17.09 1.83 -13.97
N PHE A 610 15.81 1.47 -14.05
CA PHE A 610 14.71 2.29 -13.58
C PHE A 610 14.66 2.39 -12.05
N GLN A 611 15.08 1.33 -11.34
CA GLN A 611 15.12 1.33 -9.88
C GLN A 611 16.10 2.37 -9.33
N LYS A 612 17.17 2.68 -10.07
CA LYS A 612 18.18 3.69 -9.68
C LYS A 612 17.61 5.10 -9.56
N TYR A 613 16.57 5.41 -10.35
CA TYR A 613 15.90 6.72 -10.31
C TYR A 613 14.65 6.72 -9.42
N SER A 614 14.05 5.56 -9.16
CA SER A 614 12.85 5.42 -8.31
C SER A 614 13.23 5.36 -6.83
N THR A 615 13.88 6.42 -6.35
CA THR A 615 14.48 6.46 -5.01
C THR A 615 13.48 6.43 -3.86
N GLY A 616 12.21 6.75 -4.10
CA GLY A 616 11.11 6.62 -3.13
C GLY A 616 10.61 5.20 -2.94
N GLY A 617 11.09 4.28 -3.77
CA GLY A 617 10.76 2.87 -3.77
C GLY A 617 10.32 2.36 -5.13
N ALA A 618 10.72 1.16 -5.43
CA ALA A 618 10.39 0.41 -6.63
C ALA A 618 10.55 -1.08 -6.32
N ILE A 619 9.82 -1.90 -7.04
CA ILE A 619 9.94 -3.35 -6.96
C ILE A 619 9.80 -3.93 -8.36
N SER A 620 10.62 -4.90 -8.69
CA SER A 620 10.46 -5.74 -9.87
C SER A 620 10.02 -7.14 -9.47
N TYR A 621 9.51 -7.90 -10.42
CA TYR A 621 9.16 -9.29 -10.22
C TYR A 621 9.54 -10.13 -11.43
N VAL A 622 9.79 -11.41 -11.18
CA VAL A 622 9.93 -12.41 -12.22
C VAL A 622 8.94 -13.54 -12.00
N GLU A 623 8.29 -13.98 -13.08
CA GLU A 623 7.38 -15.11 -13.10
C GLU A 623 8.16 -16.34 -13.55
N VAL A 624 8.44 -17.27 -12.65
CA VAL A 624 9.15 -18.50 -13.01
C VAL A 624 8.19 -19.68 -13.14
N PRO A 625 8.54 -20.72 -13.91
CA PRO A 625 7.74 -21.94 -14.02
C PRO A 625 7.69 -22.69 -12.68
N ASP A 626 7.08 -23.86 -12.65
CA ASP A 626 7.05 -24.71 -11.46
C ASP A 626 8.46 -25.18 -11.10
N VAL A 627 8.95 -24.64 -9.97
CA VAL A 627 10.28 -24.94 -9.42
C VAL A 627 10.20 -25.51 -8.01
N ARG A 628 9.05 -26.13 -7.63
CA ARG A 628 8.84 -26.67 -6.27
C ARG A 628 9.91 -27.65 -5.83
N ASP A 629 10.49 -28.39 -6.76
CA ASP A 629 11.56 -29.37 -6.51
C ASP A 629 12.96 -28.87 -6.94
N ASN A 630 13.08 -27.60 -7.35
CA ASN A 630 14.35 -27.02 -7.80
C ASN A 630 14.68 -25.69 -7.10
N PRO A 631 15.03 -25.74 -5.77
CA PRO A 631 15.43 -24.55 -5.04
C PRO A 631 16.74 -23.91 -5.55
N GLU A 632 17.60 -24.68 -6.26
CA GLU A 632 18.83 -24.15 -6.83
C GLU A 632 18.58 -23.12 -7.94
N ALA A 633 17.52 -23.29 -8.74
CA ALA A 633 17.12 -22.27 -9.72
C ALA A 633 16.77 -20.95 -9.03
N ILE A 634 16.06 -20.99 -7.91
CA ILE A 634 15.77 -19.81 -7.09
C ILE A 634 17.05 -19.19 -6.52
N PHE A 635 17.98 -20.03 -6.08
CA PHE A 635 19.25 -19.57 -5.53
C PHE A 635 20.09 -18.80 -6.58
N GLU A 636 20.11 -19.27 -7.84
CA GLU A 636 20.78 -18.55 -8.93
C GLU A 636 20.08 -17.22 -9.25
N LEU A 637 18.75 -17.16 -9.23
CA LEU A 637 18.02 -15.89 -9.35
C LEU A 637 18.35 -14.94 -8.20
N MET A 638 18.48 -15.43 -6.96
CA MET A 638 18.89 -14.61 -5.82
C MET A 638 20.28 -14.00 -6.01
N LYS A 639 21.24 -14.75 -6.56
CA LYS A 639 22.56 -14.20 -6.92
C LYS A 639 22.45 -13.06 -7.90
N HIS A 640 21.67 -13.25 -8.97
CA HIS A 640 21.47 -12.20 -9.98
C HIS A 640 20.77 -10.97 -9.41
N ILE A 641 19.73 -11.16 -8.56
CA ILE A 641 19.08 -10.07 -7.83
C ILE A 641 20.12 -9.29 -7.01
N TYR A 642 20.99 -9.99 -6.27
CA TYR A 642 22.05 -9.34 -5.49
C TYR A 642 22.95 -8.45 -6.35
N GLU A 643 23.29 -8.91 -7.58
CA GLU A 643 24.19 -8.18 -8.47
C GLU A 643 23.53 -6.95 -9.11
N VAL A 644 22.29 -7.05 -9.59
CA VAL A 644 21.72 -6.02 -10.48
C VAL A 644 20.53 -5.27 -9.89
N MET A 645 19.71 -5.87 -9.03
CA MET A 645 18.44 -5.29 -8.55
C MET A 645 18.62 -4.57 -7.22
N VAL A 646 17.80 -3.55 -6.98
CA VAL A 646 17.62 -3.01 -5.61
C VAL A 646 16.61 -3.85 -4.85
N TYR A 647 15.46 -4.18 -5.48
CA TYR A 647 14.38 -4.93 -4.87
C TYR A 647 13.64 -5.78 -5.93
N CYS A 648 13.49 -7.07 -5.65
CA CYS A 648 12.83 -8.01 -6.57
C CYS A 648 12.03 -9.09 -5.83
N GLU A 649 10.90 -9.48 -6.41
CA GLU A 649 10.06 -10.63 -6.05
C GLU A 649 10.32 -11.79 -7.03
N ILE A 650 10.21 -13.03 -6.53
CA ILE A 650 10.23 -14.23 -7.37
C ILE A 650 8.88 -14.92 -7.21
N ASN A 651 8.09 -14.94 -8.28
CA ASN A 651 6.79 -15.59 -8.32
C ASN A 651 6.95 -16.99 -8.92
N THR A 652 6.58 -17.99 -8.12
CA THR A 652 6.59 -19.42 -8.50
C THR A 652 5.16 -19.90 -8.66
N THR A 653 4.95 -21.21 -8.76
CA THR A 653 3.61 -21.80 -8.72
C THR A 653 2.85 -21.38 -7.47
N SER A 654 1.61 -20.98 -7.64
CA SER A 654 0.71 -20.55 -6.56
C SER A 654 0.59 -21.64 -5.48
N CYS A 655 0.50 -21.21 -4.22
CA CYS A 655 0.19 -22.06 -3.07
C CYS A 655 -1.31 -22.07 -2.71
N SER A 656 -2.18 -21.91 -3.71
CA SER A 656 -3.63 -21.99 -3.58
C SER A 656 -4.10 -23.41 -3.34
N ILE A 657 -5.24 -23.58 -2.65
CA ILE A 657 -5.78 -24.89 -2.28
C ILE A 657 -7.28 -24.93 -2.57
N CYS A 658 -7.72 -26.00 -3.20
CA CYS A 658 -9.13 -26.36 -3.29
C CYS A 658 -9.51 -27.34 -2.18
N TYR A 659 -10.30 -26.93 -1.21
CA TYR A 659 -10.75 -27.78 -0.10
C TYR A 659 -11.73 -28.88 -0.55
N ASN A 660 -12.32 -28.75 -1.74
CA ASN A 660 -13.26 -29.74 -2.28
C ASN A 660 -12.57 -31.00 -2.78
N CYS A 661 -11.40 -30.88 -3.41
CA CYS A 661 -10.68 -32.01 -4.01
C CYS A 661 -9.23 -32.18 -3.53
N GLY A 662 -8.73 -31.29 -2.67
CA GLY A 662 -7.35 -31.30 -2.17
C GLY A 662 -6.30 -30.83 -3.17
N PHE A 663 -6.70 -30.23 -4.31
CA PHE A 663 -5.75 -29.70 -5.29
C PHE A 663 -4.92 -28.55 -4.69
N GLU A 664 -3.59 -28.61 -4.84
CA GLU A 664 -2.66 -27.56 -4.48
C GLU A 664 -1.94 -27.07 -5.75
N GLY A 665 -2.04 -25.77 -6.06
CA GLY A 665 -1.42 -25.19 -7.25
C GLY A 665 -2.12 -23.94 -7.75
N GLU A 666 -1.94 -23.63 -9.04
CA GLU A 666 -2.58 -22.47 -9.67
C GLU A 666 -4.08 -22.72 -9.85
N ILE A 667 -4.89 -21.99 -9.06
CA ILE A 667 -6.34 -21.90 -9.22
C ILE A 667 -6.63 -20.74 -10.16
N GLU A 668 -7.43 -20.98 -11.20
CA GLU A 668 -7.67 -20.03 -12.28
C GLU A 668 -8.56 -18.87 -11.79
N LEU A 669 -8.13 -17.64 -12.04
CA LEU A 669 -8.92 -16.43 -11.88
C LEU A 669 -9.62 -16.11 -13.21
N SER A 670 -10.93 -15.82 -13.18
CA SER A 670 -11.67 -15.41 -14.37
C SER A 670 -11.16 -14.06 -14.90
N LYS A 671 -11.18 -13.86 -16.22
CA LYS A 671 -10.68 -12.64 -16.88
C LYS A 671 -11.40 -11.35 -16.41
N ASP A 672 -12.68 -11.48 -16.03
CA ASP A 672 -13.48 -10.38 -15.48
C ASP A 672 -13.26 -10.17 -13.97
N GLY A 673 -12.46 -11.03 -13.34
CA GLY A 673 -12.14 -10.97 -11.91
C GLY A 673 -13.30 -11.35 -10.98
N THR A 674 -14.38 -11.95 -11.49
CA THR A 674 -15.59 -12.19 -10.66
C THR A 674 -15.50 -13.44 -9.81
N HIS A 675 -14.77 -14.47 -10.25
CA HIS A 675 -14.66 -15.75 -9.54
C HIS A 675 -13.36 -16.50 -9.84
N CYS A 676 -13.07 -17.50 -9.02
CA CYS A 676 -11.98 -18.43 -9.23
C CYS A 676 -12.52 -19.84 -9.53
N THR A 677 -11.77 -20.62 -10.30
CA THR A 677 -12.15 -21.98 -10.70
C THR A 677 -11.02 -22.96 -10.44
N CYS A 678 -11.28 -24.02 -9.70
CA CYS A 678 -10.31 -25.10 -9.52
C CYS A 678 -10.12 -25.89 -10.84
N PRO A 679 -8.91 -25.98 -11.40
CA PRO A 679 -8.69 -26.70 -12.67
C PRO A 679 -8.91 -28.20 -12.56
N ASN A 680 -8.82 -28.78 -11.35
CA ASN A 680 -8.97 -30.22 -11.14
C ASN A 680 -10.43 -30.68 -11.01
N CYS A 681 -11.30 -29.91 -10.32
CA CYS A 681 -12.67 -30.35 -10.04
C CYS A 681 -13.75 -29.36 -10.47
N GLY A 682 -13.40 -28.22 -11.09
CA GLY A 682 -14.34 -27.20 -11.53
C GLY A 682 -15.04 -26.42 -10.39
N CYS A 683 -14.62 -26.57 -9.13
CA CYS A 683 -15.22 -25.88 -8.01
C CYS A 683 -15.01 -24.35 -8.15
N THR A 684 -16.11 -23.58 -8.00
CA THR A 684 -16.12 -22.12 -8.02
C THR A 684 -16.63 -21.52 -6.71
N ASP A 685 -16.96 -22.34 -5.71
CA ASP A 685 -17.45 -21.91 -4.40
C ASP A 685 -16.32 -21.25 -3.60
N PRO A 686 -16.37 -19.92 -3.33
CA PRO A 686 -15.29 -19.23 -2.61
C PRO A 686 -15.00 -19.81 -1.22
N SER A 687 -16.00 -20.39 -0.55
CA SER A 687 -15.84 -21.00 0.78
C SER A 687 -15.02 -22.29 0.76
N LYS A 688 -14.85 -22.89 -0.43
CA LYS A 688 -14.09 -24.12 -0.68
C LYS A 688 -12.76 -23.86 -1.37
N LEU A 689 -12.41 -22.61 -1.63
CA LEU A 689 -11.20 -22.21 -2.29
C LEU A 689 -10.38 -21.30 -1.36
N HIS A 690 -9.09 -21.56 -1.28
CA HIS A 690 -8.10 -20.62 -0.74
C HIS A 690 -7.17 -20.24 -1.88
N VAL A 691 -7.38 -19.06 -2.45
CA VAL A 691 -6.68 -18.61 -3.66
C VAL A 691 -5.69 -17.52 -3.31
N VAL A 692 -4.43 -17.88 -3.26
CA VAL A 692 -3.32 -16.95 -2.96
C VAL A 692 -2.57 -16.67 -4.25
N LEU A 693 -2.65 -15.42 -4.71
CA LEU A 693 -1.96 -14.95 -5.90
C LEU A 693 -1.08 -13.74 -5.56
N ARG A 694 -0.05 -13.52 -6.36
CA ARG A 694 0.82 -12.36 -6.22
C ARG A 694 0.23 -11.15 -6.93
N SER A 695 -0.17 -10.13 -6.17
CA SER A 695 -0.24 -8.77 -6.69
C SER A 695 1.18 -8.20 -6.76
N CYS A 696 1.40 -7.14 -7.51
CA CYS A 696 2.70 -6.48 -7.50
C CYS A 696 2.96 -5.86 -6.11
N GLY A 697 3.86 -6.44 -5.35
CA GLY A 697 4.27 -5.97 -4.02
C GLY A 697 3.82 -6.83 -2.83
N TYR A 698 2.82 -7.71 -2.94
CA TYR A 698 2.37 -8.58 -1.84
C TYR A 698 1.55 -9.78 -2.32
N LEU A 699 1.40 -10.78 -1.46
CA LEU A 699 0.46 -11.88 -1.65
C LEU A 699 -0.94 -11.45 -1.22
N GLY A 700 -1.94 -11.72 -2.05
CA GLY A 700 -3.35 -11.45 -1.74
C GLY A 700 -4.21 -12.70 -1.77
N GLU A 701 -5.32 -12.67 -1.02
CA GLU A 701 -6.37 -13.68 -1.04
C GLU A 701 -7.44 -13.27 -2.07
N TYR A 702 -7.69 -14.13 -3.05
CA TYR A 702 -8.54 -13.82 -4.21
C TYR A 702 -9.75 -14.74 -4.37
N SER A 703 -10.08 -15.57 -3.38
CA SER A 703 -11.23 -16.48 -3.44
C SER A 703 -12.55 -15.78 -3.77
N LEU A 704 -12.71 -14.52 -3.37
CA LEU A 704 -13.89 -13.67 -3.67
C LEU A 704 -13.76 -12.90 -5.00
N GLY A 705 -12.72 -13.14 -5.79
CA GLY A 705 -12.43 -12.38 -7.00
C GLY A 705 -11.69 -11.07 -6.77
N THR A 706 -11.56 -10.23 -7.81
CA THR A 706 -10.84 -8.96 -7.77
C THR A 706 -11.34 -7.98 -8.84
N SER A 707 -10.72 -6.79 -8.95
CA SER A 707 -11.02 -5.83 -10.01
C SER A 707 -10.57 -6.35 -11.38
N ILE A 708 -11.26 -5.94 -12.45
CA ILE A 708 -10.99 -6.39 -13.83
C ILE A 708 -9.55 -6.09 -14.28
N GLY A 709 -9.00 -4.94 -13.89
CA GLY A 709 -7.63 -4.59 -14.25
C GLY A 709 -6.58 -5.44 -13.54
N ARG A 710 -6.80 -5.75 -12.26
CA ARG A 710 -5.93 -6.67 -11.52
C ARG A 710 -6.05 -8.09 -12.05
N ALA A 711 -7.27 -8.54 -12.39
CA ALA A 711 -7.48 -9.82 -13.04
C ALA A 711 -6.72 -9.89 -14.37
N GLY A 712 -6.83 -8.86 -15.21
CA GLY A 712 -6.10 -8.76 -16.48
C GLY A 712 -4.58 -8.80 -16.30
N ASP A 713 -4.04 -8.04 -15.34
CA ASP A 713 -2.61 -8.07 -15.03
C ASP A 713 -2.14 -9.47 -14.59
N ILE A 714 -2.91 -10.17 -13.74
CA ILE A 714 -2.56 -11.50 -13.24
C ILE A 714 -2.70 -12.58 -14.33
N THR A 715 -3.82 -12.58 -15.06
CA THR A 715 -4.15 -13.68 -16.01
C THR A 715 -3.39 -13.62 -17.33
N ASN A 716 -2.85 -12.43 -17.69
CA ASN A 716 -2.05 -12.25 -18.90
C ASN A 716 -0.54 -12.40 -18.66
N ARG A 717 -0.11 -12.67 -17.44
CA ARG A 717 1.32 -12.86 -17.12
C ARG A 717 1.88 -14.09 -17.83
N VAL A 718 2.98 -13.90 -18.52
CA VAL A 718 3.77 -14.99 -19.08
C VAL A 718 4.90 -15.39 -18.15
N LYS A 719 5.33 -16.66 -18.24
CA LYS A 719 6.51 -17.13 -17.49
C LYS A 719 7.77 -16.63 -18.18
N HIS A 720 8.73 -16.16 -17.38
CA HIS A 720 10.01 -15.66 -17.83
C HIS A 720 11.02 -16.82 -17.89
N LEU A 721 11.03 -17.51 -19.04
CA LEU A 721 11.81 -18.72 -19.29
C LEU A 721 13.19 -18.37 -19.87
#